data_ee034a3d1e5c51a80f0d5c35445bd486
#
_entry.id   ee034a3d1e5c51a80f0d5c35445bd486
#
_cell.length_a   1.000
_cell.length_b   1.000
_cell.length_c   1.000
_cell.angle_alpha   90.00
_cell.angle_beta   90.00
_cell.angle_gamma   90.00
#
_symmetry.space_group_name_H-M   'P 1'
#
loop_
_entity.id
_entity.type
_entity.pdbx_description
1 polymer ?
#
loop_
_entity_poly.entity_id
_entity_poly.type
_entity_poly.pdbx_seq_one_letter_code
_entity_poly.pdbx_strand_id
1 'polypeptide(L)'
;MDPGWQFALADPTGAEQPRFDDSRWRRLDLPHDWSIEGTPREDAPGGGRVGFFPTGIGWYRKTFRLPAGARERVIWLEFDGVYMNSDVWVNGVHLGRRPYGYVSFAYDVTRLLVPGVNVVAARVDNSRQPNSRWYTGSGIYRHVWLTIADRLHVGHWGTYVTTPRADSAGADVVARTRVENGYGASRNGVLRSVVVDSAGREVARTETPFSLAAGQAVELEQRLRVESPRLWSLESPVLYALHSVIRDGRRNVDLAATTFGIRSIAYDKDRGFLLNGRRVKMRGVNLHHDAGGLGAAVPESVWRRRLETLKAMGANAVRTSHNPPAPEFLDLCDRLGFLVMDEAFDEWTIDKVPEGYHRYFAEWSERDVVDFVRRDRNHPSVVLWSAGNEIGEQSTQDGVGVLRRLVDLFHREDPTRPVTTGNDQIAADGHPATLAFLNAEDVVGYNYVDRWHERRERFAEQDRHDHPEWKMIGTESGSVFQSFDERYSLGDDSTVARPNYTDGMLQAERLWKWITLHDYFAGNFMWTGIDYLGESTWPFKGFASGAMDITGYPKDSYYLYQSLWTDRPVLRLLPHWNWPGRQGQVIPVLAYTNCNIVELFLNGRSLGEKRLEFPAQGTAGGWNTYAQPIVRATTNDLHLSWDVPYEPGVLRAVGKRRDGTVACEAEVRTAGPPATIRLSADRDTITTHPGDVALFRFEILDSAGVMVPTATDLVRFEATGGRILALDNGDLRDHAPYRSDRRHAFNGRGLAIVSAARPGLLRLNASADGLEPASVSVRVIRGAGPEAVPGDEGPKGK
;
A
#
# COMPACT_ATOMS: atom_id res chain seq x y z
N MET A 1 0.53 14.35 -17.88
CA MET A 1 -0.76 14.89 -18.45
C MET A 1 -1.73 15.36 -17.35
N ASP A 2 -1.37 15.29 -16.08
CA ASP A 2 -2.31 15.48 -14.96
C ASP A 2 -3.03 16.84 -14.85
N PRO A 3 -2.40 18.02 -15.11
CA PRO A 3 -3.07 19.28 -14.87
C PRO A 3 -4.17 19.60 -15.87
N GLY A 4 -5.25 20.24 -15.42
CA GLY A 4 -6.21 20.96 -16.24
C GLY A 4 -7.21 20.12 -17.04
N TRP A 5 -7.73 19.06 -16.46
CA TRP A 5 -8.84 18.28 -17.02
C TRP A 5 -10.19 18.91 -16.72
N GLN A 6 -11.12 18.80 -17.66
CA GLN A 6 -12.54 19.08 -17.45
C GLN A 6 -13.23 17.77 -17.05
N PHE A 7 -14.06 17.82 -16.01
CA PHE A 7 -14.74 16.64 -15.43
C PHE A 7 -16.24 16.89 -15.27
N ALA A 8 -17.04 15.89 -15.62
CA ALA A 8 -18.46 15.83 -15.29
C ALA A 8 -18.86 14.45 -14.78
N LEU A 9 -19.59 14.39 -13.67
CA LEU A 9 -20.25 13.19 -13.19
C LEU A 9 -21.61 13.06 -13.88
N ALA A 10 -21.57 12.61 -15.12
CA ALA A 10 -22.72 12.46 -16.02
C ALA A 10 -22.29 11.64 -17.24
N ASP A 11 -23.25 11.21 -18.07
CA ASP A 11 -22.99 10.48 -19.32
C ASP A 11 -23.61 11.20 -20.55
N PRO A 12 -23.14 12.41 -20.92
CA PRO A 12 -23.68 13.15 -22.04
C PRO A 12 -23.27 12.54 -23.37
N THR A 13 -24.22 12.42 -24.28
CA THR A 13 -23.99 11.95 -25.65
C THR A 13 -23.07 12.90 -26.42
N GLY A 14 -22.07 12.33 -27.11
CA GLY A 14 -21.17 13.10 -27.97
C GLY A 14 -19.97 13.71 -27.23
N ALA A 15 -19.80 13.41 -25.93
CA ALA A 15 -18.68 13.94 -25.13
C ALA A 15 -17.29 13.46 -25.63
N GLU A 16 -17.22 12.44 -26.45
CA GLU A 16 -16.01 11.98 -27.13
C GLU A 16 -15.60 12.89 -28.30
N GLN A 17 -16.52 13.72 -28.81
CA GLN A 17 -16.28 14.54 -30.00
C GLN A 17 -15.38 15.75 -29.67
N PRO A 18 -14.43 16.14 -30.57
CA PRO A 18 -13.53 17.27 -30.33
C PRO A 18 -14.24 18.59 -30.10
N ARG A 19 -15.40 18.80 -30.75
CA ARG A 19 -16.18 20.03 -30.70
C ARG A 19 -17.23 20.08 -29.58
N PHE A 20 -17.28 19.06 -28.74
CA PHE A 20 -18.21 19.03 -27.60
C PHE A 20 -17.92 20.22 -26.67
N ASP A 21 -18.98 20.93 -26.24
CA ASP A 21 -18.86 22.05 -25.29
C ASP A 21 -18.79 21.56 -23.86
N ASP A 22 -17.58 21.51 -23.30
CA ASP A 22 -17.27 21.16 -21.93
C ASP A 22 -16.98 22.38 -21.02
N SER A 23 -17.33 23.59 -21.48
CA SER A 23 -17.05 24.86 -20.77
C SER A 23 -17.71 24.96 -19.38
N ARG A 24 -18.80 24.22 -19.16
CA ARG A 24 -19.51 24.12 -17.85
C ARG A 24 -19.01 23.03 -16.95
N TRP A 25 -18.07 22.21 -17.43
CA TRP A 25 -17.53 21.14 -16.61
C TRP A 25 -16.55 21.67 -15.58
N ARG A 26 -16.41 20.95 -14.48
CA ARG A 26 -15.47 21.30 -13.40
C ARG A 26 -14.04 21.07 -13.87
N ARG A 27 -13.18 22.09 -13.72
CA ARG A 27 -11.75 21.95 -13.96
C ARG A 27 -11.08 21.34 -12.73
N LEU A 28 -10.23 20.33 -12.95
CA LEU A 28 -9.45 19.64 -11.91
C LEU A 28 -8.12 19.13 -12.44
N ASP A 29 -7.28 18.69 -11.52
CA ASP A 29 -6.03 17.99 -11.80
C ASP A 29 -6.15 16.51 -11.37
N LEU A 30 -5.40 15.63 -12.05
CA LEU A 30 -5.27 14.22 -11.69
C LEU A 30 -4.11 14.05 -10.70
N PRO A 31 -4.09 12.95 -9.95
CA PRO A 31 -5.10 11.90 -9.76
C PRO A 31 -6.42 12.40 -9.16
N HIS A 32 -7.53 11.78 -9.53
CA HIS A 32 -8.85 12.20 -9.08
C HIS A 32 -9.79 11.01 -8.82
N ASP A 33 -10.39 11.00 -7.64
CA ASP A 33 -11.40 10.04 -7.20
C ASP A 33 -12.67 10.81 -6.82
N TRP A 34 -13.74 10.65 -7.62
CA TRP A 34 -14.97 11.40 -7.33
C TRP A 34 -15.83 10.77 -6.24
N SER A 35 -15.65 9.47 -5.95
CA SER A 35 -16.43 8.78 -4.94
C SER A 35 -16.19 9.36 -3.55
N ILE A 36 -14.91 9.64 -3.20
CA ILE A 36 -14.55 10.20 -1.89
C ILE A 36 -15.03 11.63 -1.68
N GLU A 37 -15.38 12.33 -2.74
CA GLU A 37 -15.93 13.68 -2.66
C GLU A 37 -17.37 13.70 -2.14
N GLY A 38 -18.06 12.57 -2.29
CA GLY A 38 -19.44 12.39 -1.81
C GLY A 38 -19.51 12.00 -0.34
N THR A 39 -20.74 11.99 0.17
CA THR A 39 -21.05 11.56 1.54
C THR A 39 -21.52 10.10 1.52
N PRO A 40 -21.03 9.24 2.42
CA PRO A 40 -21.54 7.88 2.55
C PRO A 40 -23.05 7.86 2.88
N ARG A 41 -23.79 6.94 2.27
CA ARG A 41 -25.21 6.77 2.47
C ARG A 41 -25.57 5.30 2.58
N GLU A 42 -26.41 4.94 3.56
CA GLU A 42 -26.83 3.56 3.79
C GLU A 42 -27.43 2.89 2.54
N ASP A 43 -28.17 3.68 1.73
CA ASP A 43 -28.83 3.24 0.49
C ASP A 43 -27.93 3.29 -0.77
N ALA A 44 -26.62 3.52 -0.61
CA ALA A 44 -25.70 3.57 -1.75
C ALA A 44 -25.64 2.20 -2.49
N PRO A 45 -25.65 2.18 -3.84
CA PRO A 45 -25.76 0.94 -4.62
C PRO A 45 -24.69 -0.12 -4.32
N GLY A 46 -23.47 0.30 -3.99
CA GLY A 46 -22.35 -0.59 -3.64
C GLY A 46 -22.38 -1.10 -2.20
N GLY A 47 -23.22 -0.48 -1.35
CA GLY A 47 -23.36 -0.82 0.05
C GLY A 47 -22.04 -0.74 0.81
N GLY A 48 -21.93 -1.54 1.88
CA GLY A 48 -20.72 -1.59 2.71
C GLY A 48 -19.48 -2.10 2.00
N ARG A 49 -19.63 -2.83 0.89
CA ARG A 49 -18.48 -3.31 0.11
C ARG A 49 -17.59 -2.17 -0.40
N VAL A 50 -18.21 -1.06 -0.82
CA VAL A 50 -17.48 0.15 -1.25
C VAL A 50 -17.57 1.30 -0.22
N GLY A 51 -17.84 0.99 1.04
CA GLY A 51 -17.90 1.97 2.12
C GLY A 51 -19.09 2.94 2.03
N PHE A 52 -20.17 2.55 1.33
CA PHE A 52 -21.39 3.37 1.14
C PHE A 52 -21.18 4.67 0.35
N PHE A 53 -20.04 4.81 -0.35
CA PHE A 53 -19.76 5.97 -1.17
C PHE A 53 -20.52 5.94 -2.50
N PRO A 54 -20.78 7.13 -3.11
CA PRO A 54 -21.41 7.21 -4.41
C PRO A 54 -20.49 6.67 -5.52
N THR A 55 -21.12 6.11 -6.55
CA THR A 55 -20.48 5.61 -7.77
C THR A 55 -21.17 6.25 -8.98
N GLY A 56 -20.93 5.76 -10.19
CA GLY A 56 -21.60 6.30 -11.37
C GLY A 56 -20.74 6.33 -12.62
N ILE A 57 -21.09 7.20 -13.56
CA ILE A 57 -20.35 7.43 -14.80
C ILE A 57 -19.75 8.83 -14.78
N GLY A 58 -18.45 8.90 -14.99
CA GLY A 58 -17.72 10.16 -15.08
C GLY A 58 -17.00 10.31 -16.42
N TRP A 59 -17.04 11.52 -16.94
CA TRP A 59 -16.29 11.91 -18.13
C TRP A 59 -15.18 12.87 -17.79
N TYR A 60 -14.03 12.65 -18.41
CA TYR A 60 -12.85 13.51 -18.36
C TYR A 60 -12.49 13.96 -19.76
N ARG A 61 -12.17 15.25 -19.92
CA ARG A 61 -11.71 15.81 -21.19
C ARG A 61 -10.53 16.74 -20.95
N LYS A 62 -9.57 16.72 -21.87
CA LYS A 62 -8.44 17.64 -21.84
C LYS A 62 -8.06 18.06 -23.24
N THR A 63 -7.98 19.36 -23.45
CA THR A 63 -7.37 19.96 -24.65
C THR A 63 -5.89 20.21 -24.39
N PHE A 64 -5.04 19.90 -25.35
CA PHE A 64 -3.60 20.12 -25.23
C PHE A 64 -2.92 20.37 -26.59
N ARG A 65 -1.72 20.93 -26.54
CA ARG A 65 -0.85 21.12 -27.71
C ARG A 65 0.40 20.27 -27.57
N LEU A 66 0.85 19.72 -28.69
CA LEU A 66 2.11 18.97 -28.68
C LEU A 66 3.30 19.93 -28.59
N PRO A 67 4.38 19.51 -27.90
CA PRO A 67 5.66 20.20 -27.98
C PRO A 67 6.17 20.29 -29.43
N ALA A 68 6.97 21.32 -29.72
CA ALA A 68 7.57 21.48 -31.05
C ALA A 68 8.40 20.24 -31.43
N GLY A 69 8.25 19.77 -32.67
CA GLY A 69 8.98 18.60 -33.18
C GLY A 69 8.42 17.22 -32.76
N ALA A 70 7.41 17.15 -31.92
CA ALA A 70 6.85 15.88 -31.46
C ALA A 70 6.13 15.07 -32.56
N ARG A 71 5.65 15.70 -33.61
CA ARG A 71 4.91 15.04 -34.71
C ARG A 71 5.72 14.04 -35.54
N GLU A 72 7.00 14.17 -35.57
CA GLU A 72 7.91 13.25 -36.29
C GLU A 72 8.34 12.06 -35.43
N ARG A 73 7.82 12.00 -34.22
CA ARG A 73 8.14 11.01 -33.19
C ARG A 73 7.00 10.02 -33.01
N VAL A 74 7.25 8.97 -32.22
CA VAL A 74 6.20 8.07 -31.70
C VAL A 74 5.69 8.64 -30.37
N ILE A 75 4.39 8.60 -30.17
CA ILE A 75 3.73 9.19 -29.00
C ILE A 75 2.76 8.20 -28.39
N TRP A 76 2.94 7.88 -27.12
CA TRP A 76 2.01 7.08 -26.35
C TRP A 76 1.28 7.94 -25.31
N LEU A 77 0.01 7.63 -25.14
CA LEU A 77 -0.82 8.09 -24.04
C LEU A 77 -0.99 6.92 -23.06
N GLU A 78 -0.46 7.07 -21.85
CA GLU A 78 -0.46 6.04 -20.82
C GLU A 78 -1.28 6.47 -19.62
N PHE A 79 -2.06 5.53 -19.05
CA PHE A 79 -2.84 5.69 -17.83
C PHE A 79 -2.35 4.67 -16.81
N ASP A 80 -1.94 5.13 -15.63
CA ASP A 80 -1.46 4.24 -14.55
C ASP A 80 -2.59 3.49 -13.85
N GLY A 81 -3.82 4.00 -13.93
CA GLY A 81 -5.01 3.35 -13.40
C GLY A 81 -6.28 4.18 -13.54
N VAL A 82 -7.35 3.53 -14.00
CA VAL A 82 -8.67 4.16 -14.20
C VAL A 82 -9.76 3.19 -13.74
N TYR A 83 -10.43 3.48 -12.64
CA TYR A 83 -11.44 2.58 -12.09
C TYR A 83 -12.85 3.05 -12.45
N MET A 84 -13.60 2.26 -13.24
CA MET A 84 -13.28 1.10 -14.08
C MET A 84 -13.98 1.22 -15.44
N ASN A 85 -13.87 0.17 -16.28
CA ASN A 85 -14.52 0.15 -17.61
C ASN A 85 -14.25 1.41 -18.41
N SER A 86 -12.99 1.83 -18.48
CA SER A 86 -12.61 3.06 -19.16
C SER A 86 -12.61 2.91 -20.67
N ASP A 87 -13.30 3.77 -21.36
CA ASP A 87 -13.19 4.01 -22.80
C ASP A 87 -12.41 5.30 -23.04
N VAL A 88 -11.46 5.31 -23.99
CA VAL A 88 -10.59 6.45 -24.25
C VAL A 88 -10.66 6.85 -25.73
N TRP A 89 -10.70 8.15 -26.00
CA TRP A 89 -10.68 8.73 -27.34
C TRP A 89 -9.60 9.81 -27.46
N VAL A 90 -9.02 9.90 -28.65
CA VAL A 90 -8.18 11.04 -29.05
C VAL A 90 -8.75 11.61 -30.33
N ASN A 91 -9.03 12.93 -30.33
CA ASN A 91 -9.63 13.65 -31.45
C ASN A 91 -10.91 12.99 -32.03
N GLY A 92 -11.73 12.36 -31.15
CA GLY A 92 -12.96 11.67 -31.51
C GLY A 92 -12.78 10.23 -32.00
N VAL A 93 -11.54 9.75 -32.11
CA VAL A 93 -11.24 8.36 -32.49
C VAL A 93 -11.13 7.51 -31.22
N HIS A 94 -11.95 6.45 -31.12
CA HIS A 94 -11.91 5.49 -30.01
C HIS A 94 -10.63 4.65 -30.04
N LEU A 95 -9.87 4.64 -28.94
CA LEU A 95 -8.62 3.89 -28.83
C LEU A 95 -8.83 2.47 -28.33
N GLY A 96 -9.83 2.29 -27.47
CA GLY A 96 -10.17 1.01 -26.88
C GLY A 96 -10.79 1.15 -25.50
N ARG A 97 -11.15 0.00 -24.95
CA ARG A 97 -11.70 -0.17 -23.60
C ARG A 97 -10.75 -0.94 -22.71
N ARG A 98 -10.70 -0.58 -21.41
CA ARG A 98 -10.00 -1.34 -20.36
C ARG A 98 -10.96 -1.53 -19.18
N PRO A 99 -11.40 -2.78 -18.94
CA PRO A 99 -12.34 -3.05 -17.84
C PRO A 99 -11.66 -3.10 -16.48
N TYR A 100 -10.45 -3.64 -16.36
CA TYR A 100 -9.74 -3.78 -15.09
C TYR A 100 -9.05 -2.47 -14.70
N GLY A 101 -9.48 -1.90 -13.58
CA GLY A 101 -9.11 -0.55 -13.21
C GLY A 101 -7.74 -0.40 -12.55
N TYR A 102 -7.03 -1.48 -12.24
CA TYR A 102 -5.79 -1.45 -11.46
C TYR A 102 -4.51 -1.57 -12.29
N VAL A 103 -4.62 -2.06 -13.53
CA VAL A 103 -3.48 -2.25 -14.43
C VAL A 103 -3.24 -0.99 -15.25
N SER A 104 -1.98 -0.58 -15.37
CA SER A 104 -1.58 0.48 -16.28
C SER A 104 -1.73 0.03 -17.74
N PHE A 105 -2.06 0.95 -18.62
CA PHE A 105 -2.23 0.69 -20.04
C PHE A 105 -1.84 1.88 -20.90
N ALA A 106 -1.40 1.61 -22.12
CA ALA A 106 -0.97 2.65 -23.05
C ALA A 106 -1.57 2.47 -24.45
N TYR A 107 -1.74 3.57 -25.16
CA TYR A 107 -2.19 3.63 -26.55
C TYR A 107 -1.17 4.40 -27.39
N ASP A 108 -0.77 3.84 -28.54
CA ASP A 108 -0.05 4.60 -29.58
C ASP A 108 -1.03 5.58 -30.25
N VAL A 109 -0.82 6.85 -30.00
CA VAL A 109 -1.64 7.95 -30.52
C VAL A 109 -0.95 8.73 -31.65
N THR A 110 0.21 8.26 -32.10
CA THR A 110 1.09 8.96 -33.07
C THR A 110 0.34 9.47 -34.29
N ARG A 111 -0.50 8.60 -34.88
CA ARG A 111 -1.22 8.91 -36.13
C ARG A 111 -2.51 9.71 -35.94
N LEU A 112 -2.95 9.86 -34.72
CA LEU A 112 -4.22 10.51 -34.38
C LEU A 112 -4.06 11.97 -34.00
N LEU A 113 -2.83 12.38 -33.70
CA LEU A 113 -2.53 13.73 -33.25
C LEU A 113 -2.39 14.70 -34.44
N VAL A 114 -3.02 15.88 -34.30
CA VAL A 114 -3.06 16.91 -35.34
C VAL A 114 -2.21 18.13 -34.95
N PRO A 115 -1.84 19.02 -35.95
CA PRO A 115 -1.27 20.31 -35.62
C PRO A 115 -2.26 21.17 -34.85
N GLY A 116 -1.77 21.88 -33.82
CA GLY A 116 -2.62 22.73 -33.01
C GLY A 116 -3.21 21.99 -31.80
N VAL A 117 -4.50 22.16 -31.58
CA VAL A 117 -5.21 21.64 -30.41
C VAL A 117 -5.61 20.19 -30.63
N ASN A 118 -5.29 19.35 -29.68
CA ASN A 118 -5.73 17.96 -29.60
C ASN A 118 -6.65 17.80 -28.39
N VAL A 119 -7.57 16.84 -28.48
CA VAL A 119 -8.50 16.50 -27.38
C VAL A 119 -8.33 15.05 -27.02
N VAL A 120 -8.10 14.78 -25.74
CA VAL A 120 -8.28 13.45 -25.15
C VAL A 120 -9.59 13.45 -24.34
N ALA A 121 -10.39 12.41 -24.49
CA ALA A 121 -11.58 12.16 -23.70
C ALA A 121 -11.52 10.75 -23.10
N ALA A 122 -11.97 10.62 -21.85
CA ALA A 122 -12.09 9.34 -21.17
C ALA A 122 -13.45 9.24 -20.48
N ARG A 123 -14.19 8.18 -20.78
CA ARG A 123 -15.41 7.78 -20.08
C ARG A 123 -15.07 6.69 -19.11
N VAL A 124 -15.46 6.86 -17.85
CA VAL A 124 -15.19 5.91 -16.78
C VAL A 124 -16.53 5.46 -16.20
N ASP A 125 -16.82 4.16 -16.29
CA ASP A 125 -18.10 3.60 -15.88
C ASP A 125 -17.97 2.69 -14.65
N ASN A 126 -18.16 3.28 -13.47
CA ASN A 126 -18.27 2.58 -12.20
C ASN A 126 -19.73 2.54 -11.69
N SER A 127 -20.71 2.49 -12.58
CA SER A 127 -22.13 2.54 -12.22
C SER A 127 -22.70 1.19 -11.75
N ARG A 128 -22.16 0.08 -12.26
CA ARG A 128 -22.63 -1.26 -11.89
C ARG A 128 -22.00 -1.68 -10.57
N GLN A 129 -22.86 -2.03 -9.59
CA GLN A 129 -22.45 -2.30 -8.22
C GLN A 129 -23.20 -3.52 -7.63
N PRO A 130 -22.60 -4.22 -6.65
CA PRO A 130 -21.20 -4.15 -6.22
C PRO A 130 -20.24 -4.83 -7.20
N ASN A 131 -19.10 -4.22 -7.47
CA ASN A 131 -18.06 -4.77 -8.36
C ASN A 131 -16.70 -5.02 -7.67
N SER A 132 -16.63 -4.80 -6.37
CA SER A 132 -15.50 -5.10 -5.51
C SER A 132 -15.97 -5.42 -4.10
N ARG A 133 -15.08 -5.98 -3.27
CA ARG A 133 -15.34 -6.22 -1.85
C ARG A 133 -14.88 -5.07 -0.95
N TRP A 134 -14.04 -4.17 -1.47
CA TRP A 134 -13.48 -3.01 -0.76
C TRP A 134 -13.69 -1.72 -1.56
N TYR A 135 -13.37 -0.58 -0.97
CA TYR A 135 -13.43 0.71 -1.63
C TYR A 135 -12.41 0.82 -2.77
N THR A 136 -12.89 1.05 -3.96
CA THR A 136 -12.05 1.12 -5.16
C THR A 136 -11.72 2.55 -5.59
N GLY A 137 -12.51 3.51 -5.11
CA GLY A 137 -12.59 4.82 -5.74
C GLY A 137 -13.27 4.78 -7.10
N SER A 138 -13.32 5.92 -7.77
CA SER A 138 -13.87 6.05 -9.12
C SER A 138 -13.16 7.15 -9.88
N GLY A 139 -12.73 6.89 -11.11
CA GLY A 139 -12.14 7.89 -11.97
C GLY A 139 -10.73 7.57 -12.44
N ILE A 140 -10.04 8.59 -12.96
CA ILE A 140 -8.63 8.53 -13.28
C ILE A 140 -7.87 8.79 -11.97
N TYR A 141 -7.72 7.75 -11.16
CA TYR A 141 -7.22 7.85 -9.78
C TYR A 141 -5.71 7.69 -9.64
N ARG A 142 -5.01 7.48 -10.78
CA ARG A 142 -3.55 7.49 -10.90
C ARG A 142 -3.12 8.47 -12.00
N HIS A 143 -1.83 8.56 -12.29
CA HIS A 143 -1.29 9.52 -13.25
C HIS A 143 -1.62 9.20 -14.71
N VAL A 144 -1.53 10.23 -15.55
CA VAL A 144 -1.61 10.10 -17.01
C VAL A 144 -0.36 10.72 -17.65
N TRP A 145 0.30 9.95 -18.51
CA TRP A 145 1.56 10.32 -19.14
C TRP A 145 1.41 10.49 -20.65
N LEU A 146 2.23 11.37 -21.21
CA LEU A 146 2.43 11.48 -22.65
C LEU A 146 3.92 11.21 -22.92
N THR A 147 4.22 10.00 -23.38
CA THR A 147 5.58 9.57 -23.70
C THR A 147 5.89 9.86 -25.15
N ILE A 148 7.00 10.58 -25.41
CA ILE A 148 7.41 11.01 -26.76
C ILE A 148 8.81 10.48 -27.00
N ALA A 149 8.97 9.57 -27.98
CA ALA A 149 10.24 8.93 -28.33
C ALA A 149 10.56 9.10 -29.83
N ASP A 150 11.81 8.84 -30.22
CA ASP A 150 12.16 8.74 -31.64
C ASP A 150 11.43 7.56 -32.29
N ARG A 151 11.32 7.54 -33.61
CA ARG A 151 10.75 6.38 -34.31
C ARG A 151 11.64 5.14 -34.23
N LEU A 152 12.93 5.31 -33.94
CA LEU A 152 13.83 4.23 -33.57
C LEU A 152 14.07 4.30 -32.06
N HIS A 153 13.36 3.50 -31.29
CA HIS A 153 13.25 3.67 -29.84
C HIS A 153 13.22 2.33 -29.07
N VAL A 154 13.41 2.43 -27.76
CA VAL A 154 13.13 1.33 -26.82
C VAL A 154 11.60 1.21 -26.65
N GLY A 155 11.08 0.00 -26.89
CA GLY A 155 9.64 -0.26 -26.78
C GLY A 155 9.09 0.04 -25.37
N HIS A 156 7.79 0.30 -25.30
CA HIS A 156 7.10 0.55 -24.03
C HIS A 156 7.24 -0.66 -23.09
N TRP A 157 7.69 -0.44 -21.81
CA TRP A 157 8.12 -1.48 -20.87
C TRP A 157 9.06 -2.53 -21.49
N GLY A 158 9.81 -2.13 -22.53
CA GLY A 158 10.62 -3.00 -23.34
C GLY A 158 11.98 -3.37 -22.76
N THR A 159 12.32 -2.89 -21.56
CA THR A 159 13.56 -3.27 -20.86
C THR A 159 13.26 -4.20 -19.70
N TYR A 160 13.96 -5.32 -19.64
CA TYR A 160 13.92 -6.26 -18.52
C TYR A 160 15.35 -6.53 -18.03
N VAL A 161 15.57 -6.29 -16.72
CA VAL A 161 16.90 -6.41 -16.09
C VAL A 161 16.86 -7.50 -15.04
N THR A 162 17.79 -8.46 -15.13
CA THR A 162 17.95 -9.52 -14.14
C THR A 162 19.38 -9.58 -13.62
N THR A 163 19.56 -10.15 -12.42
CA THR A 163 20.87 -10.35 -11.78
C THR A 163 21.03 -11.83 -11.40
N PRO A 164 21.26 -12.74 -12.39
CA PRO A 164 21.26 -14.18 -12.17
C PRO A 164 22.35 -14.65 -11.20
N ARG A 165 23.43 -13.89 -11.08
CA ARG A 165 24.50 -14.10 -10.09
C ARG A 165 24.84 -12.75 -9.47
N ALA A 166 24.73 -12.66 -8.16
CA ALA A 166 25.03 -11.45 -7.41
C ALA A 166 25.58 -11.81 -6.02
N ASP A 167 26.79 -11.35 -5.76
CA ASP A 167 27.43 -11.40 -4.43
C ASP A 167 28.28 -10.13 -4.23
N SER A 168 29.01 -10.02 -3.13
CA SER A 168 29.84 -8.85 -2.81
C SER A 168 31.05 -8.69 -3.73
N ALA A 169 31.49 -9.75 -4.41
CA ALA A 169 32.62 -9.70 -5.31
C ALA A 169 32.21 -9.23 -6.72
N GLY A 170 30.99 -9.57 -7.14
CA GLY A 170 30.53 -9.13 -8.44
C GLY A 170 29.09 -9.57 -8.75
N ALA A 171 28.50 -8.91 -9.75
CA ALA A 171 27.19 -9.27 -10.26
C ALA A 171 27.16 -9.36 -11.78
N ASP A 172 26.51 -10.41 -12.29
CA ASP A 172 26.16 -10.52 -13.69
C ASP A 172 24.80 -9.84 -13.90
N VAL A 173 24.77 -8.77 -14.68
CA VAL A 173 23.54 -8.07 -15.06
C VAL A 173 23.17 -8.47 -16.48
N VAL A 174 21.98 -9.04 -16.66
CA VAL A 174 21.45 -9.38 -17.99
C VAL A 174 20.32 -8.42 -18.30
N ALA A 175 20.46 -7.65 -19.38
CA ALA A 175 19.47 -6.71 -19.88
C ALA A 175 18.87 -7.24 -21.19
N ARG A 176 17.57 -7.44 -21.24
CA ARG A 176 16.82 -7.65 -22.48
C ARG A 176 16.11 -6.37 -22.83
N THR A 177 16.42 -5.83 -24.00
CA THR A 177 15.86 -4.55 -24.45
C THR A 177 15.22 -4.74 -25.82
N ARG A 178 13.93 -4.47 -25.89
CA ARG A 178 13.16 -4.45 -27.13
C ARG A 178 13.37 -3.11 -27.83
N VAL A 179 13.93 -3.17 -29.05
CA VAL A 179 14.13 -2.02 -29.92
C VAL A 179 13.13 -2.07 -31.07
N GLU A 180 12.49 -0.96 -31.36
CA GLU A 180 11.44 -0.85 -32.39
C GLU A 180 11.82 0.19 -33.44
N ASN A 181 11.57 -0.14 -34.73
CA ASN A 181 11.77 0.76 -35.87
C ASN A 181 10.42 1.20 -36.43
N GLY A 182 9.91 2.34 -36.01
CA GLY A 182 8.71 2.98 -36.55
C GLY A 182 8.95 3.83 -37.83
N TYR A 183 10.15 3.80 -38.42
CA TYR A 183 10.40 4.42 -39.73
C TYR A 183 9.87 3.54 -40.86
N GLY A 184 9.51 4.17 -41.99
CA GLY A 184 9.13 3.50 -43.24
C GLY A 184 10.31 2.90 -44.03
N ALA A 185 11.51 2.88 -43.48
CA ALA A 185 12.72 2.33 -44.09
C ALA A 185 13.54 1.57 -43.06
N SER A 186 14.40 0.66 -43.53
CA SER A 186 15.36 -0.07 -42.66
C SER A 186 16.29 0.90 -41.95
N ARG A 187 16.63 0.55 -40.68
CA ARG A 187 17.58 1.29 -39.85
C ARG A 187 18.63 0.37 -39.28
N ASN A 188 19.88 0.87 -39.32
CA ASN A 188 21.01 0.25 -38.63
C ASN A 188 21.33 1.12 -37.42
N GLY A 189 21.52 0.48 -36.28
CA GLY A 189 21.80 1.19 -35.04
C GLY A 189 22.70 0.40 -34.12
N VAL A 190 23.00 1.03 -33.00
CA VAL A 190 23.70 0.40 -31.88
C VAL A 190 22.91 0.64 -30.60
N LEU A 191 22.57 -0.43 -29.90
CA LEU A 191 22.08 -0.36 -28.53
C LEU A 191 23.29 -0.31 -27.58
N ARG A 192 23.47 0.82 -26.92
CA ARG A 192 24.44 1.00 -25.85
C ARG A 192 23.74 0.96 -24.50
N SER A 193 24.10 0.00 -23.68
CA SER A 193 23.61 -0.12 -22.32
C SER A 193 24.70 0.24 -21.31
N VAL A 194 24.36 1.13 -20.38
CA VAL A 194 25.24 1.65 -19.34
C VAL A 194 24.58 1.48 -17.98
N VAL A 195 25.23 0.77 -17.08
CA VAL A 195 24.80 0.70 -15.68
C VAL A 195 25.45 1.84 -14.91
N VAL A 196 24.62 2.64 -14.24
CA VAL A 196 25.07 3.71 -13.36
C VAL A 196 24.67 3.44 -11.91
N ASP A 197 25.54 3.80 -10.97
CA ASP A 197 25.25 3.70 -9.54
C ASP A 197 24.40 4.88 -9.04
N SER A 198 24.06 4.85 -7.76
CA SER A 198 23.25 5.90 -7.09
C SER A 198 23.92 7.30 -7.08
N ALA A 199 25.21 7.38 -7.38
CA ALA A 199 25.93 8.64 -7.53
C ALA A 199 26.04 9.10 -9.00
N GLY A 200 25.41 8.37 -9.94
CA GLY A 200 25.44 8.65 -11.38
C GLY A 200 26.74 8.23 -12.07
N ARG A 201 27.60 7.42 -11.41
CA ARG A 201 28.86 6.96 -12.00
C ARG A 201 28.62 5.70 -12.83
N GLU A 202 29.19 5.65 -14.03
CA GLU A 202 29.18 4.45 -14.86
C GLU A 202 30.00 3.34 -14.16
N VAL A 203 29.37 2.16 -13.99
CA VAL A 203 29.99 0.98 -13.36
C VAL A 203 30.10 -0.21 -14.31
N ALA A 204 29.35 -0.22 -15.40
CA ALA A 204 29.45 -1.21 -16.47
C ALA A 204 28.84 -0.68 -17.77
N ARG A 205 29.32 -1.14 -18.91
CA ARG A 205 28.72 -0.84 -20.22
C ARG A 205 28.95 -1.93 -21.24
N THR A 206 28.06 -1.96 -22.24
CA THR A 206 28.19 -2.83 -23.43
C THR A 206 27.46 -2.19 -24.61
N GLU A 207 27.83 -2.61 -25.82
CA GLU A 207 27.21 -2.14 -27.07
C GLU A 207 26.88 -3.33 -27.98
N THR A 208 25.72 -3.31 -28.63
CA THR A 208 25.28 -4.34 -29.57
C THR A 208 24.74 -3.68 -30.84
N PRO A 209 25.35 -3.92 -32.01
CA PRO A 209 24.81 -3.43 -33.25
C PRO A 209 23.56 -4.22 -33.67
N PHE A 210 22.63 -3.56 -34.36
CA PHE A 210 21.43 -4.15 -34.91
C PHE A 210 21.05 -3.57 -36.24
N SER A 211 20.25 -4.33 -37.01
CA SER A 211 19.61 -3.89 -38.25
C SER A 211 18.13 -4.28 -38.19
N LEU A 212 17.24 -3.30 -38.40
CA LEU A 212 15.79 -3.52 -38.37
C LEU A 212 15.15 -3.05 -39.65
N ALA A 213 14.34 -3.90 -40.29
CA ALA A 213 13.50 -3.48 -41.40
C ALA A 213 12.41 -2.50 -40.92
N ALA A 214 11.77 -1.83 -41.85
CA ALA A 214 10.65 -0.92 -41.59
C ALA A 214 9.54 -1.61 -40.78
N GLY A 215 9.12 -1.01 -39.69
CA GLY A 215 8.07 -1.53 -38.81
C GLY A 215 8.43 -2.78 -38.00
N GLN A 216 9.68 -3.21 -37.99
CA GLN A 216 10.14 -4.38 -37.23
C GLN A 216 10.63 -4.02 -35.83
N ALA A 217 10.63 -5.00 -34.94
CA ALA A 217 11.21 -4.94 -33.61
C ALA A 217 12.14 -6.12 -33.37
N VAL A 218 13.12 -5.95 -32.48
CA VAL A 218 14.02 -7.00 -32.00
C VAL A 218 14.22 -6.90 -30.51
N GLU A 219 14.30 -8.01 -29.82
CA GLU A 219 14.77 -8.09 -28.43
C GLU A 219 16.27 -8.42 -28.44
N LEU A 220 17.07 -7.54 -27.82
CA LEU A 220 18.51 -7.68 -27.72
C LEU A 220 18.88 -8.04 -26.28
N GLU A 221 19.53 -9.20 -26.08
CA GLU A 221 20.10 -9.59 -24.80
C GLU A 221 21.54 -9.08 -24.71
N GLN A 222 21.84 -8.38 -23.61
CA GLN A 222 23.17 -7.87 -23.31
C GLN A 222 23.58 -8.31 -21.91
N ARG A 223 24.86 -8.64 -21.75
CA ARG A 223 25.45 -9.05 -20.48
C ARG A 223 26.48 -8.05 -20.05
N LEU A 224 26.36 -7.60 -18.81
CA LEU A 224 27.25 -6.63 -18.17
C LEU A 224 27.75 -7.22 -16.85
N ARG A 225 28.99 -6.87 -16.48
CA ARG A 225 29.56 -7.25 -15.20
C ARG A 225 29.74 -6.01 -14.34
N VAL A 226 29.17 -6.02 -13.15
CA VAL A 226 29.40 -4.99 -12.12
C VAL A 226 30.33 -5.58 -11.06
N GLU A 227 31.51 -5.00 -10.91
CA GLU A 227 32.47 -5.42 -9.89
C GLU A 227 32.15 -4.78 -8.54
N SER A 228 32.28 -5.56 -7.46
CA SER A 228 32.05 -5.13 -6.07
C SER A 228 30.74 -4.36 -5.89
N PRO A 229 29.58 -4.89 -6.31
CA PRO A 229 28.32 -4.19 -6.25
C PRO A 229 27.84 -3.98 -4.81
N ARG A 230 27.14 -2.89 -4.58
CA ARG A 230 26.35 -2.73 -3.37
C ARG A 230 25.01 -3.44 -3.58
N LEU A 231 24.80 -4.55 -2.87
CA LEU A 231 23.57 -5.32 -3.02
C LEU A 231 22.38 -4.58 -2.41
N TRP A 232 21.24 -4.67 -3.09
CA TRP A 232 19.98 -4.19 -2.53
C TRP A 232 19.54 -5.12 -1.37
N SER A 233 19.21 -4.52 -0.23
CA SER A 233 18.68 -5.22 0.95
C SER A 233 17.70 -4.34 1.72
N LEU A 234 17.06 -4.90 2.73
CA LEU A 234 16.11 -4.19 3.61
C LEU A 234 16.75 -3.02 4.36
N GLU A 235 18.02 -3.17 4.74
CA GLU A 235 18.80 -2.20 5.51
C GLU A 235 19.58 -1.24 4.60
N SER A 236 19.91 -1.69 3.39
CA SER A 236 20.67 -0.92 2.40
C SER A 236 20.03 -1.06 1.02
N PRO A 237 18.91 -0.36 0.76
CA PRO A 237 18.13 -0.47 -0.47
C PRO A 237 18.79 0.33 -1.62
N VAL A 238 19.98 -0.11 -2.03
CA VAL A 238 20.76 0.56 -3.06
C VAL A 238 20.22 0.24 -4.45
N LEU A 239 19.91 1.28 -5.21
CA LEU A 239 19.40 1.18 -6.57
C LEU A 239 20.48 1.59 -7.59
N TYR A 240 20.41 0.97 -8.76
CA TYR A 240 21.15 1.28 -9.98
C TYR A 240 20.16 1.68 -11.08
N ALA A 241 20.66 2.33 -12.11
CA ALA A 241 19.89 2.55 -13.33
C ALA A 241 20.62 1.98 -14.54
N LEU A 242 19.86 1.31 -15.40
CA LEU A 242 20.30 0.93 -16.73
C LEU A 242 19.87 2.02 -17.72
N HIS A 243 20.82 2.68 -18.34
CA HIS A 243 20.57 3.61 -19.44
C HIS A 243 20.71 2.87 -20.76
N SER A 244 19.58 2.61 -21.44
CA SER A 244 19.52 2.01 -22.76
C SER A 244 19.48 3.13 -23.81
N VAL A 245 20.61 3.38 -24.47
CA VAL A 245 20.77 4.44 -25.46
C VAL A 245 20.78 3.84 -26.86
N ILE A 246 19.89 4.27 -27.72
CA ILE A 246 19.88 3.90 -29.13
C ILE A 246 20.65 4.96 -29.93
N ARG A 247 21.62 4.51 -30.71
CA ARG A 247 22.43 5.35 -31.61
C ARG A 247 22.15 5.01 -33.07
N ASP A 248 21.86 6.04 -33.86
CA ASP A 248 21.81 5.99 -35.33
C ASP A 248 23.03 6.79 -35.87
N GLY A 249 24.02 6.06 -36.33
CA GLY A 249 25.32 6.62 -36.65
C GLY A 249 26.01 7.26 -35.41
N ARG A 250 26.22 8.59 -35.45
CA ARG A 250 26.82 9.35 -34.35
C ARG A 250 25.79 9.99 -33.39
N ARG A 251 24.48 9.91 -33.69
CA ARG A 251 23.45 10.57 -32.92
C ARG A 251 22.82 9.58 -31.91
N ASN A 252 22.68 10.01 -30.67
CA ASN A 252 21.75 9.36 -29.73
C ASN A 252 20.34 9.79 -30.14
N VAL A 253 19.50 8.82 -30.51
CA VAL A 253 18.15 9.08 -30.99
C VAL A 253 17.10 8.80 -29.91
N ASP A 254 17.40 7.85 -29.01
CA ASP A 254 16.54 7.50 -27.90
C ASP A 254 17.35 7.15 -26.64
N LEU A 255 16.72 7.37 -25.47
CA LEU A 255 17.24 7.04 -24.13
C LEU A 255 16.11 6.57 -23.25
N ALA A 256 16.18 5.32 -22.82
CA ALA A 256 15.34 4.79 -21.76
C ALA A 256 16.18 4.53 -20.49
N ALA A 257 15.67 4.95 -19.33
CA ALA A 257 16.29 4.68 -18.05
C ALA A 257 15.43 3.68 -17.27
N THR A 258 16.01 2.58 -16.81
CA THR A 258 15.34 1.54 -16.04
C THR A 258 16.01 1.39 -14.69
N THR A 259 15.31 1.69 -13.61
CA THR A 259 15.80 1.48 -12.24
C THR A 259 15.74 0.00 -11.88
N PHE A 260 16.75 -0.50 -11.18
CA PHE A 260 16.79 -1.88 -10.69
C PHE A 260 17.69 -2.00 -9.45
N GLY A 261 17.59 -3.11 -8.74
CA GLY A 261 18.49 -3.45 -7.63
C GLY A 261 19.28 -4.72 -7.92
N ILE A 262 20.55 -4.75 -7.53
CA ILE A 262 21.37 -5.96 -7.64
C ILE A 262 21.15 -6.81 -6.39
N ARG A 263 20.53 -7.97 -6.55
CA ARG A 263 20.20 -8.91 -5.47
C ARG A 263 20.02 -10.34 -5.97
N SER A 264 20.05 -11.29 -5.04
CA SER A 264 19.57 -12.67 -5.25
C SER A 264 18.43 -12.98 -4.27
N ILE A 265 17.44 -13.73 -4.73
CA ILE A 265 16.34 -14.26 -3.90
C ILE A 265 16.21 -15.77 -4.10
N ALA A 266 15.79 -16.45 -3.04
CA ALA A 266 15.40 -17.86 -3.11
C ALA A 266 14.33 -18.19 -2.05
N TYR A 267 13.44 -19.10 -2.38
CA TYR A 267 12.55 -19.75 -1.43
C TYR A 267 13.07 -21.17 -1.23
N ASP A 268 13.38 -21.49 0.00
CA ASP A 268 13.95 -22.77 0.41
C ASP A 268 12.98 -23.49 1.35
N LYS A 269 12.73 -24.76 1.08
CA LYS A 269 11.76 -25.56 1.83
C LYS A 269 12.11 -25.74 3.32
N ASP A 270 13.39 -25.63 3.71
CA ASP A 270 13.87 -25.83 5.07
C ASP A 270 14.21 -24.50 5.77
N ARG A 271 14.57 -23.48 5.01
CA ARG A 271 15.09 -22.19 5.50
C ARG A 271 14.15 -21.00 5.25
N GLY A 272 13.02 -21.22 4.55
CA GLY A 272 12.08 -20.18 4.17
C GLY A 272 12.64 -19.24 3.10
N PHE A 273 12.47 -17.92 3.26
CA PHE A 273 12.95 -16.95 2.28
C PHE A 273 14.39 -16.50 2.52
N LEU A 274 15.15 -16.42 1.43
CA LEU A 274 16.55 -15.98 1.42
C LEU A 274 16.72 -14.74 0.54
N LEU A 275 17.30 -13.68 1.09
CA LEU A 275 17.75 -12.50 0.37
C LEU A 275 19.28 -12.43 0.42
N ASN A 276 19.95 -12.40 -0.73
CA ASN A 276 21.40 -12.41 -0.82
C ASN A 276 22.06 -13.56 -0.02
N GLY A 277 21.43 -14.74 -0.06
CA GLY A 277 21.86 -15.94 0.66
C GLY A 277 21.61 -15.94 2.17
N ARG A 278 21.10 -14.83 2.74
CA ARG A 278 20.74 -14.72 4.16
C ARG A 278 19.26 -14.96 4.36
N ARG A 279 18.93 -15.70 5.40
CA ARG A 279 17.52 -15.92 5.78
C ARG A 279 16.88 -14.62 6.28
N VAL A 280 15.70 -14.34 5.74
CA VAL A 280 14.86 -13.22 6.14
C VAL A 280 13.46 -13.75 6.46
N LYS A 281 12.99 -13.53 7.67
CA LYS A 281 11.58 -13.77 8.04
C LYS A 281 10.75 -12.57 7.58
N MET A 282 9.78 -12.82 6.71
CA MET A 282 8.85 -11.76 6.26
C MET A 282 7.90 -11.40 7.39
N ARG A 283 7.99 -10.15 7.84
CA ARG A 283 7.10 -9.48 8.80
C ARG A 283 6.21 -8.58 7.96
N GLY A 284 5.22 -9.21 7.32
CA GLY A 284 4.41 -8.60 6.29
C GLY A 284 3.13 -7.97 6.81
N VAL A 285 2.63 -7.01 6.04
CA VAL A 285 1.31 -6.41 6.19
C VAL A 285 0.57 -6.43 4.86
N ASN A 286 -0.74 -6.66 4.88
CA ASN A 286 -1.61 -6.45 3.74
C ASN A 286 -2.02 -4.97 3.68
N LEU A 287 -2.08 -4.39 2.48
CA LEU A 287 -2.49 -2.99 2.28
C LEU A 287 -3.45 -2.87 1.11
N HIS A 288 -4.59 -2.23 1.35
CA HIS A 288 -5.45 -1.68 0.31
C HIS A 288 -4.90 -0.35 -0.22
N HIS A 289 -5.41 0.10 -1.35
CA HIS A 289 -4.87 1.25 -2.10
C HIS A 289 -5.53 2.60 -1.76
N ASP A 290 -6.34 2.67 -0.70
CA ASP A 290 -6.98 3.91 -0.26
C ASP A 290 -6.23 4.63 0.88
N ALA A 291 -6.54 5.88 1.09
CA ALA A 291 -6.03 6.71 2.19
C ALA A 291 -7.12 7.57 2.83
N GLY A 292 -8.17 6.94 3.34
CA GLY A 292 -9.25 7.61 4.05
C GLY A 292 -9.84 8.76 3.26
N GLY A 293 -9.82 9.96 3.78
CA GLY A 293 -10.38 11.16 3.13
C GLY A 293 -9.79 11.56 1.78
N LEU A 294 -8.73 10.89 1.33
CA LEU A 294 -8.17 11.05 -0.02
C LEU A 294 -8.70 10.01 -1.02
N GLY A 295 -9.41 8.98 -0.52
CA GLY A 295 -9.86 7.86 -1.34
C GLY A 295 -8.71 7.11 -1.97
N ALA A 296 -8.87 6.71 -3.23
CA ALA A 296 -7.87 5.98 -4.00
C ALA A 296 -6.83 6.88 -4.70
N ALA A 297 -7.06 8.19 -4.77
CA ALA A 297 -6.12 9.16 -5.35
C ALA A 297 -5.06 9.58 -4.31
N VAL A 298 -4.19 8.65 -3.93
CA VAL A 298 -3.27 8.81 -2.81
C VAL A 298 -1.95 9.46 -3.25
N PRO A 299 -1.57 10.65 -2.70
CA PRO A 299 -0.29 11.26 -3.00
C PRO A 299 0.91 10.42 -2.54
N GLU A 300 2.02 10.44 -3.30
CA GLU A 300 3.26 9.70 -2.97
C GLU A 300 3.75 10.00 -1.53
N SER A 301 3.66 11.24 -1.09
CA SER A 301 4.09 11.64 0.26
C SER A 301 3.27 11.00 1.37
N VAL A 302 2.00 10.68 1.13
CA VAL A 302 1.14 9.96 2.08
C VAL A 302 1.55 8.49 2.15
N TRP A 303 1.78 7.85 0.99
CA TRP A 303 2.33 6.48 0.94
C TRP A 303 3.66 6.38 1.64
N ARG A 304 4.57 7.33 1.41
CA ARG A 304 5.88 7.37 2.07
C ARG A 304 5.73 7.38 3.58
N ARG A 305 4.94 8.30 4.13
CA ARG A 305 4.72 8.38 5.58
C ARG A 305 4.14 7.09 6.15
N ARG A 306 3.15 6.50 5.47
CA ARG A 306 2.52 5.24 5.90
C ARG A 306 3.53 4.09 5.92
N LEU A 307 4.31 3.93 4.85
CA LEU A 307 5.36 2.92 4.77
C LEU A 307 6.47 3.16 5.80
N GLU A 308 6.92 4.40 6.01
CA GLU A 308 7.90 4.73 7.06
C GLU A 308 7.38 4.39 8.46
N THR A 309 6.10 4.62 8.72
CA THR A 309 5.47 4.26 10.00
C THR A 309 5.39 2.73 10.16
N LEU A 310 5.01 2.00 9.12
CA LEU A 310 5.02 0.53 9.14
C LEU A 310 6.44 -0.03 9.31
N LYS A 311 7.45 0.59 8.66
CA LYS A 311 8.85 0.22 8.86
C LYS A 311 9.32 0.47 10.29
N ALA A 312 8.88 1.56 10.91
CA ALA A 312 9.14 1.84 12.33
C ALA A 312 8.45 0.85 13.28
N MET A 313 7.35 0.24 12.88
CA MET A 313 6.73 -0.92 13.55
C MET A 313 7.60 -2.18 13.45
N GLY A 314 8.49 -2.27 12.47
CA GLY A 314 9.33 -3.43 12.17
C GLY A 314 8.83 -4.27 11.00
N ALA A 315 7.78 -3.83 10.29
CA ALA A 315 7.37 -4.44 9.03
C ALA A 315 8.49 -4.34 7.99
N ASN A 316 8.73 -5.42 7.26
CA ASN A 316 9.73 -5.50 6.20
C ASN A 316 9.15 -5.99 4.87
N ALA A 317 7.86 -6.32 4.84
CA ALA A 317 7.18 -6.81 3.66
C ALA A 317 5.75 -6.24 3.55
N VAL A 318 5.25 -6.13 2.32
CA VAL A 318 3.88 -5.71 1.98
C VAL A 318 3.29 -6.66 0.96
N ARG A 319 2.01 -7.02 1.12
CA ARG A 319 1.18 -7.63 0.07
C ARG A 319 0.18 -6.59 -0.44
N THR A 320 0.11 -6.44 -1.75
CA THR A 320 -0.80 -5.48 -2.41
C THR A 320 -2.19 -6.11 -2.56
N SER A 321 -3.03 -5.94 -1.55
CA SER A 321 -4.35 -6.59 -1.49
C SER A 321 -5.41 -5.82 -2.28
N HIS A 322 -6.18 -6.42 -3.17
CA HIS A 322 -5.90 -7.68 -3.89
C HIS A 322 -5.83 -7.30 -5.36
N ASN A 323 -4.84 -6.47 -5.73
CA ASN A 323 -4.72 -5.86 -7.06
C ASN A 323 -3.34 -5.22 -7.27
N PRO A 324 -2.93 -4.99 -8.52
CA PRO A 324 -1.72 -4.27 -8.86
C PRO A 324 -1.68 -2.85 -8.23
N PRO A 325 -0.58 -2.47 -7.57
CA PRO A 325 -0.45 -1.17 -6.90
C PRO A 325 -0.16 -0.03 -7.89
N ALA A 326 -0.13 1.20 -7.40
CA ALA A 326 0.38 2.34 -8.15
C ALA A 326 1.90 2.19 -8.38
N PRO A 327 2.45 2.63 -9.54
CA PRO A 327 3.90 2.52 -9.82
C PRO A 327 4.76 3.18 -8.73
N GLU A 328 4.40 4.37 -8.28
CA GLU A 328 5.11 5.12 -7.23
C GLU A 328 5.12 4.42 -5.87
N PHE A 329 4.16 3.53 -5.61
CA PHE A 329 4.16 2.70 -4.40
C PHE A 329 5.31 1.68 -4.42
N LEU A 330 5.56 1.02 -5.56
CA LEU A 330 6.69 0.10 -5.72
C LEU A 330 8.02 0.84 -5.70
N ASP A 331 8.11 2.03 -6.32
CA ASP A 331 9.28 2.90 -6.23
C ASP A 331 9.61 3.25 -4.77
N LEU A 332 8.61 3.50 -3.93
CA LEU A 332 8.79 3.72 -2.50
C LEU A 332 9.27 2.45 -1.79
N CYS A 333 8.69 1.29 -2.10
CA CYS A 333 9.12 0.00 -1.54
C CYS A 333 10.58 -0.30 -1.89
N ASP A 334 11.00 -0.02 -3.13
CA ASP A 334 12.40 -0.14 -3.56
C ASP A 334 13.34 0.76 -2.76
N ARG A 335 12.98 2.03 -2.58
CA ARG A 335 13.79 3.04 -1.87
C ARG A 335 13.81 2.85 -0.35
N LEU A 336 12.73 2.34 0.22
CA LEU A 336 12.60 2.14 1.66
C LEU A 336 13.07 0.75 2.10
N GLY A 337 13.30 -0.18 1.18
CA GLY A 337 13.72 -1.54 1.48
C GLY A 337 12.57 -2.36 2.07
N PHE A 338 11.46 -2.48 1.34
CA PHE A 338 10.38 -3.45 1.59
C PHE A 338 10.43 -4.60 0.60
N LEU A 339 10.09 -5.80 1.04
CA LEU A 339 9.74 -6.90 0.16
C LEU A 339 8.28 -6.76 -0.26
N VAL A 340 7.97 -7.11 -1.49
CA VAL A 340 6.58 -7.03 -2.00
C VAL A 340 6.14 -8.38 -2.53
N MET A 341 4.98 -8.83 -2.06
CA MET A 341 4.13 -9.80 -2.72
C MET A 341 3.13 -9.02 -3.57
N ASP A 342 3.33 -9.05 -4.87
CA ASP A 342 2.58 -8.24 -5.83
C ASP A 342 1.45 -9.06 -6.42
N GLU A 343 0.20 -8.62 -6.17
CA GLU A 343 -0.98 -9.45 -6.42
C GLU A 343 -1.79 -8.95 -7.60
N ALA A 344 -2.22 -9.92 -8.45
CA ALA A 344 -2.93 -9.61 -9.69
C ALA A 344 -4.45 -9.47 -9.50
N PHE A 345 -5.11 -10.44 -8.85
CA PHE A 345 -6.55 -10.57 -8.86
C PHE A 345 -7.15 -11.01 -7.51
N ASP A 346 -8.38 -10.56 -7.21
CA ASP A 346 -9.18 -11.05 -6.09
C ASP A 346 -10.11 -12.21 -6.50
N GLU A 347 -10.54 -12.27 -7.75
CA GLU A 347 -11.40 -13.34 -8.30
C GLU A 347 -10.99 -13.69 -9.73
N TRP A 348 -11.31 -14.93 -10.15
CA TRP A 348 -11.09 -15.36 -11.52
C TRP A 348 -12.42 -15.51 -12.26
N THR A 349 -12.87 -16.76 -12.51
CA THR A 349 -14.13 -17.03 -13.22
C THR A 349 -15.32 -17.25 -12.31
N ILE A 350 -15.08 -17.68 -11.06
CA ILE A 350 -16.10 -17.78 -10.02
C ILE A 350 -16.21 -16.43 -9.33
N ASP A 351 -17.42 -15.92 -9.29
CA ASP A 351 -17.71 -14.59 -8.74
C ASP A 351 -17.64 -14.54 -7.21
N LYS A 352 -17.10 -13.44 -6.70
CA LYS A 352 -17.26 -13.02 -5.30
C LYS A 352 -18.28 -11.89 -5.15
N VAL A 353 -18.49 -11.13 -6.22
CA VAL A 353 -19.45 -10.04 -6.32
C VAL A 353 -20.10 -10.02 -7.69
N PRO A 354 -21.41 -9.66 -7.79
CA PRO A 354 -22.18 -9.80 -9.04
C PRO A 354 -21.61 -9.08 -10.26
N GLU A 355 -21.00 -7.92 -10.06
CA GLU A 355 -20.46 -7.07 -11.13
C GLU A 355 -18.92 -7.04 -11.15
N GLY A 356 -18.26 -8.06 -10.55
CA GLY A 356 -16.83 -8.17 -10.39
C GLY A 356 -16.03 -8.48 -11.65
N TYR A 357 -14.71 -8.68 -11.48
CA TYR A 357 -13.78 -8.91 -12.57
C TYR A 357 -13.98 -10.27 -13.26
N HIS A 358 -14.61 -11.25 -12.62
CA HIS A 358 -14.96 -12.55 -13.20
C HIS A 358 -15.63 -12.42 -14.59
N ARG A 359 -16.40 -11.35 -14.81
CA ARG A 359 -17.07 -11.02 -16.06
C ARG A 359 -16.12 -10.77 -17.23
N TYR A 360 -14.89 -10.39 -16.92
CA TYR A 360 -13.86 -9.98 -17.88
C TYR A 360 -12.67 -10.94 -17.91
N PHE A 361 -12.54 -11.78 -16.88
CA PHE A 361 -11.36 -12.61 -16.66
C PHE A 361 -10.99 -13.49 -17.87
N ALA A 362 -11.96 -14.15 -18.47
CA ALA A 362 -11.71 -15.05 -19.61
C ALA A 362 -11.10 -14.32 -20.83
N GLU A 363 -11.51 -13.07 -21.07
CA GLU A 363 -11.06 -12.26 -22.21
C GLU A 363 -9.78 -11.46 -21.89
N TRP A 364 -9.64 -10.96 -20.65
CA TRP A 364 -8.66 -9.92 -20.32
C TRP A 364 -7.50 -10.39 -19.46
N SER A 365 -7.62 -11.50 -18.73
CA SER A 365 -6.64 -11.92 -17.72
C SER A 365 -5.21 -12.07 -18.27
N GLU A 366 -5.04 -12.59 -19.49
CA GLU A 366 -3.72 -12.74 -20.10
C GLU A 366 -3.06 -11.37 -20.35
N ARG A 367 -3.81 -10.45 -20.95
CA ARG A 367 -3.32 -9.10 -21.24
C ARG A 367 -3.02 -8.34 -19.95
N ASP A 368 -3.91 -8.43 -18.97
CA ASP A 368 -3.74 -7.72 -17.69
C ASP A 368 -2.52 -8.25 -16.93
N VAL A 369 -2.25 -9.57 -16.89
CA VAL A 369 -1.04 -10.13 -16.30
C VAL A 369 0.22 -9.71 -17.06
N VAL A 370 0.19 -9.71 -18.40
CA VAL A 370 1.36 -9.29 -19.21
C VAL A 370 1.70 -7.83 -18.96
N ASP A 371 0.72 -6.93 -19.00
CA ASP A 371 0.92 -5.50 -18.76
C ASP A 371 1.42 -5.27 -17.32
N PHE A 372 0.82 -5.93 -16.32
CA PHE A 372 1.20 -5.89 -14.92
C PHE A 372 2.65 -6.33 -14.69
N VAL A 373 3.02 -7.53 -15.14
CA VAL A 373 4.36 -8.08 -14.92
C VAL A 373 5.42 -7.25 -15.65
N ARG A 374 5.17 -6.82 -16.89
CA ARG A 374 6.13 -6.02 -17.66
C ARG A 374 6.40 -4.67 -17.01
N ARG A 375 5.37 -4.05 -16.41
CA ARG A 375 5.50 -2.81 -15.66
C ARG A 375 6.38 -3.02 -14.41
N ASP A 376 6.15 -4.10 -13.65
CA ASP A 376 6.65 -4.23 -12.28
C ASP A 376 7.89 -5.13 -12.12
N ARG A 377 8.25 -5.95 -13.13
CA ARG A 377 9.34 -6.96 -13.03
C ARG A 377 10.74 -6.40 -12.77
N ASN A 378 10.98 -5.10 -12.96
CA ASN A 378 12.28 -4.50 -12.69
C ASN A 378 12.44 -4.02 -11.24
N HIS A 379 11.37 -3.97 -10.44
CA HIS A 379 11.42 -3.58 -9.03
C HIS A 379 12.12 -4.65 -8.19
N PRO A 380 13.25 -4.32 -7.50
CA PRO A 380 13.94 -5.28 -6.63
C PRO A 380 13.12 -5.64 -5.39
N SER A 381 12.20 -4.79 -4.96
CA SER A 381 11.27 -5.05 -3.85
C SER A 381 10.32 -6.20 -4.14
N VAL A 382 9.85 -6.37 -5.37
CA VAL A 382 8.98 -7.49 -5.76
C VAL A 382 9.77 -8.80 -5.69
N VAL A 383 9.32 -9.72 -4.83
CA VAL A 383 10.00 -11.01 -4.59
C VAL A 383 9.08 -12.21 -4.77
N LEU A 384 7.77 -11.97 -4.92
CA LEU A 384 6.76 -13.01 -5.09
C LEU A 384 5.59 -12.41 -5.90
N TRP A 385 5.16 -13.11 -6.93
CA TRP A 385 3.93 -12.83 -7.64
C TRP A 385 2.77 -13.58 -6.99
N SER A 386 1.62 -12.93 -6.82
CA SER A 386 0.40 -13.61 -6.40
C SER A 386 -0.63 -13.58 -7.53
N ALA A 387 -1.05 -14.76 -7.97
CA ALA A 387 -1.99 -14.92 -9.08
C ALA A 387 -3.44 -14.68 -8.66
N GLY A 388 -3.74 -14.72 -7.36
CA GLY A 388 -5.08 -14.45 -6.86
C GLY A 388 -5.25 -14.64 -5.36
N ASN A 389 -6.37 -14.11 -4.85
CA ASN A 389 -6.76 -14.15 -3.46
C ASN A 389 -8.04 -14.97 -3.26
N GLU A 390 -8.02 -15.95 -2.37
CA GLU A 390 -9.20 -16.72 -1.90
C GLU A 390 -10.16 -17.11 -3.04
N ILE A 391 -9.60 -17.60 -4.14
CA ILE A 391 -10.33 -17.88 -5.36
C ILE A 391 -11.22 -19.10 -5.21
N GLY A 392 -12.46 -19.02 -5.67
CA GLY A 392 -13.41 -20.14 -5.60
C GLY A 392 -12.91 -21.41 -6.33
N GLU A 393 -12.12 -21.24 -7.35
CA GLU A 393 -11.56 -22.33 -8.17
C GLU A 393 -10.55 -23.22 -7.45
N GLN A 394 -10.00 -22.82 -6.29
CA GLN A 394 -9.01 -23.61 -5.54
C GLN A 394 -9.53 -25.00 -5.16
N SER A 395 -10.84 -25.15 -5.01
CA SER A 395 -11.51 -26.41 -4.68
C SER A 395 -12.04 -27.18 -5.90
N THR A 396 -11.75 -26.70 -7.12
CA THR A 396 -12.28 -27.30 -8.37
C THR A 396 -11.17 -27.91 -9.24
N GLN A 397 -11.53 -28.90 -10.04
CA GLN A 397 -10.57 -29.49 -10.99
C GLN A 397 -10.19 -28.51 -12.11
N ASP A 398 -11.13 -27.70 -12.56
CA ASP A 398 -10.89 -26.72 -13.63
C ASP A 398 -9.96 -25.62 -13.16
N GLY A 399 -10.01 -25.25 -11.87
CA GLY A 399 -9.13 -24.27 -11.26
C GLY A 399 -7.65 -24.58 -11.38
N VAL A 400 -7.28 -25.87 -11.36
CA VAL A 400 -5.88 -26.31 -11.59
C VAL A 400 -5.40 -25.87 -12.97
N GLY A 401 -6.25 -26.00 -14.01
CA GLY A 401 -5.95 -25.57 -15.38
C GLY A 401 -5.76 -24.05 -15.48
N VAL A 402 -6.62 -23.29 -14.81
CA VAL A 402 -6.53 -21.82 -14.75
C VAL A 402 -5.24 -21.39 -14.05
N LEU A 403 -4.94 -21.97 -12.87
CA LEU A 403 -3.73 -21.63 -12.10
C LEU A 403 -2.46 -21.92 -12.92
N ARG A 404 -2.34 -23.11 -13.51
CA ARG A 404 -1.18 -23.45 -14.35
C ARG A 404 -0.98 -22.47 -15.49
N ARG A 405 -2.06 -22.10 -16.18
CA ARG A 405 -2.01 -21.09 -17.26
C ARG A 405 -1.49 -19.75 -16.74
N LEU A 406 -1.92 -19.31 -15.55
CA LEU A 406 -1.45 -18.07 -14.95
C LEU A 406 0.02 -18.18 -14.53
N VAL A 407 0.43 -19.27 -13.87
CA VAL A 407 1.83 -19.51 -13.46
C VAL A 407 2.75 -19.51 -14.69
N ASP A 408 2.37 -20.22 -15.76
CA ASP A 408 3.13 -20.23 -17.02
C ASP A 408 3.24 -18.81 -17.62
N LEU A 409 2.19 -18.01 -17.49
CA LEU A 409 2.14 -16.64 -17.98
C LEU A 409 3.09 -15.71 -17.18
N PHE A 410 3.06 -15.82 -15.85
CA PHE A 410 3.99 -15.10 -14.99
C PHE A 410 5.44 -15.49 -15.31
N HIS A 411 5.75 -16.76 -15.39
CA HIS A 411 7.10 -17.25 -15.70
C HIS A 411 7.57 -16.90 -17.12
N ARG A 412 6.66 -16.79 -18.09
CA ARG A 412 6.97 -16.31 -19.43
C ARG A 412 7.48 -14.87 -19.41
N GLU A 413 6.84 -14.00 -18.60
CA GLU A 413 7.19 -12.59 -18.52
C GLU A 413 8.30 -12.30 -17.49
N ASP A 414 8.40 -13.13 -16.42
CA ASP A 414 9.42 -13.05 -15.38
C ASP A 414 9.75 -14.44 -14.79
N PRO A 415 10.73 -15.18 -15.34
CA PRO A 415 11.13 -16.49 -14.82
C PRO A 415 11.96 -16.44 -13.53
N THR A 416 12.20 -15.26 -12.96
CA THR A 416 13.10 -15.09 -11.81
C THR A 416 12.39 -15.09 -10.45
N ARG A 417 11.07 -14.92 -10.45
CA ARG A 417 10.27 -14.89 -9.23
C ARG A 417 9.23 -16.00 -9.22
N PRO A 418 9.02 -16.63 -8.05
CA PRO A 418 7.97 -17.65 -7.91
C PRO A 418 6.57 -17.02 -7.90
N VAL A 419 5.56 -17.90 -8.06
CA VAL A 419 4.14 -17.56 -8.06
C VAL A 419 3.44 -18.27 -6.90
N THR A 420 2.50 -17.59 -6.26
CA THR A 420 1.63 -18.09 -5.18
C THR A 420 0.17 -17.69 -5.43
N THR A 421 -0.73 -18.18 -4.61
CA THR A 421 -2.09 -17.64 -4.38
C THR A 421 -2.35 -17.55 -2.88
N GLY A 422 -3.30 -16.71 -2.46
CA GLY A 422 -3.78 -16.68 -1.08
C GLY A 422 -4.89 -17.72 -0.89
N ASN A 423 -4.59 -18.87 -0.30
CA ASN A 423 -5.56 -19.97 -0.16
C ASN A 423 -6.22 -19.96 1.22
N ASP A 424 -7.53 -19.78 1.27
CA ASP A 424 -8.34 -19.83 2.50
C ASP A 424 -9.03 -21.18 2.70
N GLN A 425 -9.08 -22.04 1.68
CA GLN A 425 -9.77 -23.33 1.69
C GLN A 425 -8.85 -24.51 2.02
N ILE A 426 -7.58 -24.28 2.36
CA ILE A 426 -6.71 -25.38 2.77
C ILE A 426 -7.32 -26.05 3.99
N ALA A 427 -7.74 -27.32 3.80
CA ALA A 427 -8.45 -28.15 4.79
C ALA A 427 -9.77 -27.56 5.35
N ALA A 428 -10.48 -26.77 4.58
CA ALA A 428 -11.85 -26.41 4.91
C ALA A 428 -12.75 -27.65 4.93
N ASP A 429 -13.73 -27.66 5.85
CA ASP A 429 -14.77 -28.68 5.82
C ASP A 429 -15.67 -28.46 4.59
N GLY A 430 -15.85 -29.50 3.78
CA GLY A 430 -16.80 -29.50 2.65
C GLY A 430 -16.18 -29.23 1.29
N HIS A 431 -15.40 -28.21 1.09
CA HIS A 431 -14.77 -27.83 -0.19
C HIS A 431 -13.30 -27.43 -0.03
N PRO A 432 -12.42 -28.36 0.34
CA PRO A 432 -11.00 -28.03 0.52
C PRO A 432 -10.31 -27.72 -0.81
N ALA A 433 -9.29 -26.87 -0.76
CA ALA A 433 -8.39 -26.68 -1.89
C ALA A 433 -7.81 -28.04 -2.31
N THR A 434 -7.82 -28.33 -3.64
CA THR A 434 -7.32 -29.61 -4.10
C THR A 434 -5.79 -29.66 -4.00
N LEU A 435 -5.26 -30.84 -3.68
CA LEU A 435 -3.81 -31.07 -3.65
C LEU A 435 -3.16 -30.72 -5.01
N ALA A 436 -3.86 -31.00 -6.12
CA ALA A 436 -3.40 -30.64 -7.45
C ALA A 436 -3.30 -29.13 -7.68
N PHE A 437 -4.17 -28.34 -7.05
CA PHE A 437 -4.12 -26.89 -7.09
C PHE A 437 -2.91 -26.38 -6.31
N LEU A 438 -2.75 -26.79 -5.04
CA LEU A 438 -1.61 -26.39 -4.20
C LEU A 438 -0.26 -26.79 -4.81
N ASN A 439 -0.17 -27.98 -5.44
CA ASN A 439 1.03 -28.43 -6.17
C ASN A 439 1.30 -27.66 -7.48
N ALA A 440 0.38 -26.85 -7.94
CA ALA A 440 0.60 -26.01 -9.12
C ALA A 440 1.22 -24.64 -8.78
N GLU A 441 1.35 -24.30 -7.49
CA GLU A 441 2.05 -23.12 -7.00
C GLU A 441 3.54 -23.39 -6.81
N ASP A 442 4.38 -22.36 -6.95
CA ASP A 442 5.81 -22.44 -6.61
C ASP A 442 6.06 -22.30 -5.10
N VAL A 443 5.18 -21.54 -4.45
CA VAL A 443 5.16 -21.32 -2.99
C VAL A 443 3.70 -21.41 -2.55
N VAL A 444 3.40 -22.31 -1.62
CA VAL A 444 2.03 -22.49 -1.11
C VAL A 444 1.70 -21.36 -0.15
N GLY A 445 0.67 -20.58 -0.51
CA GLY A 445 0.19 -19.45 0.27
C GLY A 445 -0.97 -19.83 1.18
N TYR A 446 -0.90 -19.42 2.45
CA TYR A 446 -1.90 -19.73 3.47
C TYR A 446 -2.60 -18.47 3.94
N ASN A 447 -3.92 -18.38 3.72
CA ASN A 447 -4.77 -17.40 4.36
C ASN A 447 -5.36 -17.97 5.65
N TYR A 448 -5.28 -17.18 6.73
CA TYR A 448 -5.94 -17.46 8.02
C TYR A 448 -5.64 -18.83 8.63
N VAL A 449 -4.39 -19.22 8.69
CA VAL A 449 -3.94 -20.42 9.43
C VAL A 449 -4.37 -20.39 10.90
N ASP A 450 -4.72 -19.23 11.42
CA ASP A 450 -5.10 -18.95 12.80
C ASP A 450 -6.60 -18.91 13.08
N ARG A 451 -7.50 -18.84 12.04
CA ARG A 451 -8.95 -18.63 12.26
C ARG A 451 -9.79 -19.87 12.47
N TRP A 452 -9.42 -20.98 11.90
CA TRP A 452 -10.36 -22.09 11.74
C TRP A 452 -9.98 -23.29 12.57
N HIS A 453 -10.38 -23.30 13.84
CA HIS A 453 -10.11 -24.36 14.81
C HIS A 453 -8.61 -24.59 15.06
N GLU A 454 -8.27 -25.30 16.12
CA GLU A 454 -6.93 -25.77 16.45
C GLU A 454 -6.21 -26.53 15.31
N ARG A 455 -6.92 -26.83 14.24
CA ARG A 455 -6.46 -27.56 13.06
C ARG A 455 -5.58 -26.75 12.13
N ARG A 456 -5.82 -25.44 11.93
CA ARG A 456 -5.16 -24.68 10.84
C ARG A 456 -3.68 -24.40 11.09
N GLU A 457 -3.30 -24.29 12.31
CA GLU A 457 -1.90 -24.11 12.65
C GLU A 457 -1.13 -25.42 12.56
N ARG A 458 -1.83 -26.53 12.77
CA ARG A 458 -1.29 -27.86 12.52
C ARG A 458 -1.14 -28.15 11.03
N PHE A 459 -1.80 -27.42 10.14
CA PHE A 459 -1.66 -27.67 8.72
C PHE A 459 -0.26 -27.41 8.24
N ALA A 460 0.33 -26.28 8.61
CA ALA A 460 1.68 -26.02 8.20
C ALA A 460 2.64 -27.09 8.77
N GLU A 461 2.40 -27.64 9.97
CA GLU A 461 3.19 -28.74 10.49
C GLU A 461 2.86 -30.06 9.79
N GLN A 462 1.61 -30.37 9.61
CA GLN A 462 1.17 -31.59 8.94
C GLN A 462 1.54 -31.55 7.45
N ASP A 463 1.26 -30.46 6.75
CA ASP A 463 1.62 -30.28 5.35
C ASP A 463 3.15 -30.35 5.18
N ARG A 464 3.91 -29.81 6.13
CA ARG A 464 5.36 -29.94 6.14
C ARG A 464 5.82 -31.39 6.27
N HIS A 465 5.10 -32.20 7.02
CA HIS A 465 5.38 -33.63 7.17
C HIS A 465 5.00 -34.41 5.91
N ASP A 466 3.81 -34.14 5.35
CA ASP A 466 3.23 -34.89 4.25
C ASP A 466 3.79 -34.43 2.89
N HIS A 467 4.19 -33.14 2.79
CA HIS A 467 4.76 -32.50 1.60
C HIS A 467 6.07 -31.76 1.93
N PRO A 468 7.14 -32.49 2.24
CA PRO A 468 8.40 -31.91 2.71
C PRO A 468 9.12 -31.05 1.67
N GLU A 469 8.70 -31.10 0.39
CA GLU A 469 9.22 -30.28 -0.71
C GLU A 469 8.55 -28.89 -0.80
N TRP A 470 7.39 -28.71 -0.16
CA TRP A 470 6.68 -27.45 -0.25
C TRP A 470 7.44 -26.30 0.39
N LYS A 471 7.39 -25.14 -0.26
CA LYS A 471 7.79 -23.84 0.29
C LYS A 471 6.53 -23.15 0.75
N MET A 472 6.52 -22.58 1.93
CA MET A 472 5.30 -22.14 2.61
C MET A 472 5.39 -20.69 3.08
N ILE A 473 4.29 -19.95 2.95
CA ILE A 473 4.16 -18.57 3.41
C ILE A 473 2.74 -18.27 3.86
N GLY A 474 2.58 -17.52 4.94
CA GLY A 474 1.28 -16.96 5.33
C GLY A 474 0.97 -15.71 4.51
N THR A 475 0.00 -15.80 3.62
CA THR A 475 -0.37 -14.70 2.72
C THR A 475 -1.34 -13.73 3.39
N GLU A 476 -2.13 -14.23 4.37
CA GLU A 476 -3.07 -13.40 5.11
C GLU A 476 -3.42 -14.09 6.44
N SER A 477 -3.19 -13.44 7.57
CA SER A 477 -3.50 -13.98 8.90
C SER A 477 -3.36 -12.92 10.00
N GLY A 478 -3.72 -13.25 11.23
CA GLY A 478 -3.51 -12.38 12.38
C GLY A 478 -4.40 -11.13 12.36
N SER A 479 -5.59 -11.26 11.80
CA SER A 479 -6.57 -10.19 11.78
C SER A 479 -6.98 -9.80 13.19
N VAL A 480 -6.64 -8.61 13.60
CA VAL A 480 -7.02 -8.07 14.90
C VAL A 480 -8.23 -7.17 14.69
N PHE A 481 -9.42 -7.79 14.64
CA PHE A 481 -10.65 -7.04 14.51
C PHE A 481 -10.80 -6.06 15.68
N GLN A 482 -11.03 -4.79 15.33
CA GLN A 482 -11.36 -3.74 16.30
C GLN A 482 -10.29 -3.50 17.38
N SER A 483 -9.02 -3.60 17.04
CA SER A 483 -7.98 -3.08 17.93
C SER A 483 -8.10 -1.56 17.99
N PHE A 484 -8.82 -1.09 18.99
CA PHE A 484 -8.98 0.33 19.25
C PHE A 484 -7.97 0.72 20.31
N ASP A 485 -7.12 1.58 19.89
CA ASP A 485 -6.00 2.10 20.65
C ASP A 485 -6.32 2.62 22.04
N GLU A 486 -7.54 2.94 22.40
CA GLU A 486 -7.84 3.57 23.68
C GLU A 486 -9.21 3.15 24.22
N ARG A 487 -9.78 2.08 23.64
CA ARG A 487 -11.13 1.68 23.97
C ARG A 487 -11.17 0.30 24.55
N TYR A 488 -11.39 0.29 25.80
CA TYR A 488 -11.92 -0.88 26.45
C TYR A 488 -13.44 -0.80 26.39
N SER A 489 -14.11 -1.81 25.83
CA SER A 489 -15.56 -1.89 26.04
C SER A 489 -15.79 -2.15 27.51
N LEU A 490 -16.76 -1.44 28.03
CA LEU A 490 -17.41 -1.85 29.24
C LEU A 490 -18.38 -2.95 28.77
N GLY A 491 -18.07 -4.21 29.02
CA GLY A 491 -18.99 -5.31 28.73
C GLY A 491 -20.37 -5.12 29.40
N ASP A 492 -21.30 -6.03 29.18
CA ASP A 492 -22.64 -6.02 29.81
C ASP A 492 -22.58 -5.91 31.33
N ASP A 493 -21.50 -6.40 31.96
CA ASP A 493 -21.14 -6.07 33.32
C ASP A 493 -20.36 -4.76 33.34
N SER A 494 -21.08 -3.67 33.56
CA SER A 494 -20.50 -2.30 33.63
C SER A 494 -19.49 -2.08 34.76
N THR A 495 -19.17 -3.11 35.53
CA THR A 495 -18.23 -3.04 36.65
C THR A 495 -16.79 -3.31 36.27
N VAL A 496 -16.52 -3.92 35.12
CA VAL A 496 -15.18 -4.27 34.66
C VAL A 496 -14.94 -3.78 33.22
N ALA A 497 -13.94 -2.96 33.04
CA ALA A 497 -13.44 -2.62 31.72
C ALA A 497 -12.76 -3.84 31.08
N ARG A 498 -13.09 -4.17 29.85
CA ARG A 498 -12.50 -5.28 29.11
C ARG A 498 -11.91 -4.79 27.81
N PRO A 499 -10.74 -5.30 27.40
CA PRO A 499 -10.21 -5.03 26.07
C PRO A 499 -11.14 -5.59 25.00
N ASN A 500 -11.50 -4.78 24.00
CA ASN A 500 -12.39 -5.20 22.91
C ASN A 500 -11.77 -6.19 21.93
N TYR A 501 -10.48 -6.39 22.00
CA TYR A 501 -9.71 -7.15 21.01
C TYR A 501 -9.11 -8.44 21.58
N THR A 502 -9.51 -8.84 22.74
CA THR A 502 -8.83 -9.90 23.51
C THR A 502 -8.55 -11.14 22.68
N ASP A 503 -9.54 -11.67 21.98
CA ASP A 503 -9.38 -12.91 21.22
C ASP A 503 -8.48 -12.72 19.99
N GLY A 504 -8.66 -11.66 19.23
CA GLY A 504 -7.86 -11.38 18.04
C GLY A 504 -6.40 -11.11 18.36
N MET A 505 -6.12 -10.33 19.42
CA MET A 505 -4.74 -10.04 19.86
C MET A 505 -4.02 -11.30 20.32
N LEU A 506 -4.71 -12.15 21.08
CA LEU A 506 -4.15 -13.41 21.57
C LEU A 506 -3.88 -14.40 20.43
N GLN A 507 -4.74 -14.42 19.40
CA GLN A 507 -4.49 -15.21 18.20
C GLN A 507 -3.25 -14.69 17.46
N ALA A 508 -3.10 -13.37 17.34
CA ALA A 508 -1.92 -12.76 16.72
C ALA A 508 -0.62 -13.11 17.49
N GLU A 509 -0.64 -13.05 18.83
CA GLU A 509 0.49 -13.45 19.66
C GLU A 509 0.87 -14.92 19.45
N ARG A 510 -0.10 -15.82 19.44
CA ARG A 510 0.12 -17.26 19.20
C ARG A 510 0.70 -17.52 17.82
N LEU A 511 0.12 -16.89 16.79
CA LEU A 511 0.60 -17.02 15.41
C LEU A 511 2.07 -16.59 15.30
N TRP A 512 2.44 -15.46 15.90
CA TRP A 512 3.82 -14.97 15.82
C TRP A 512 4.80 -15.79 16.65
N LYS A 513 4.39 -16.39 17.78
CA LYS A 513 5.19 -17.42 18.47
C LYS A 513 5.51 -18.56 17.50
N TRP A 514 4.49 -19.10 16.85
CA TRP A 514 4.63 -20.22 15.93
C TRP A 514 5.52 -19.87 14.73
N ILE A 515 5.26 -18.76 14.05
CA ILE A 515 6.05 -18.29 12.87
C ILE A 515 7.52 -18.10 13.23
N THR A 516 7.81 -17.54 14.41
CA THR A 516 9.18 -17.28 14.84
C THR A 516 9.95 -18.58 15.13
N LEU A 517 9.26 -19.62 15.59
CA LEU A 517 9.87 -20.90 15.93
C LEU A 517 10.08 -21.83 14.72
N HIS A 518 9.48 -21.55 13.57
CA HIS A 518 9.53 -22.43 12.39
C HIS A 518 10.27 -21.75 11.24
N ASP A 519 11.53 -22.12 11.04
CA ASP A 519 12.41 -21.49 10.04
C ASP A 519 11.97 -21.72 8.59
N TYR A 520 11.38 -22.87 8.30
CA TYR A 520 10.91 -23.24 6.97
C TYR A 520 9.72 -22.38 6.48
N PHE A 521 8.97 -21.79 7.40
CA PHE A 521 7.88 -20.90 7.05
C PHE A 521 8.44 -19.50 6.73
N ALA A 522 8.27 -19.03 5.49
CA ALA A 522 8.94 -17.83 4.98
C ALA A 522 8.57 -16.55 5.75
N GLY A 523 7.38 -16.51 6.32
CA GLY A 523 6.84 -15.39 7.09
C GLY A 523 5.34 -15.29 6.95
N ASN A 524 4.75 -14.16 7.40
CA ASN A 524 3.32 -13.94 7.35
C ASN A 524 3.00 -12.49 7.05
N PHE A 525 1.88 -12.27 6.37
CA PHE A 525 1.30 -10.96 6.10
C PHE A 525 0.04 -10.78 6.96
N MET A 526 0.08 -9.86 7.92
CA MET A 526 -1.08 -9.60 8.77
C MET A 526 -2.19 -8.88 8.02
N TRP A 527 -3.43 -9.20 8.31
CA TRP A 527 -4.61 -8.47 7.86
C TRP A 527 -5.09 -7.51 8.96
N THR A 528 -4.83 -6.17 8.86
CA THR A 528 -4.06 -5.46 7.84
C THR A 528 -3.03 -4.52 8.49
N GLY A 529 -2.19 -3.88 7.67
CA GLY A 529 -1.29 -2.84 8.18
C GLY A 529 -2.02 -1.56 8.58
N ILE A 530 -3.06 -1.18 7.83
CA ILE A 530 -3.83 0.07 8.00
C ILE A 530 -5.30 -0.24 7.81
N ASP A 531 -6.18 0.40 8.59
CA ASP A 531 -7.62 0.38 8.34
C ASP A 531 -7.91 0.88 6.92
N TYR A 532 -8.96 0.37 6.30
CA TYR A 532 -9.32 0.71 4.93
C TYR A 532 -10.82 0.94 4.76
N LEU A 533 -11.20 1.63 3.69
CA LEU A 533 -12.59 1.88 3.33
C LEU A 533 -13.21 0.65 2.67
N GLY A 534 -14.50 0.47 2.86
CA GLY A 534 -15.26 -0.68 2.32
C GLY A 534 -15.22 -1.91 3.22
N GLU A 535 -15.70 -3.04 2.68
CA GLU A 535 -15.84 -4.33 3.35
C GLU A 535 -16.50 -4.24 4.75
N SER A 536 -17.55 -3.45 4.85
CA SER A 536 -18.16 -3.05 6.12
C SER A 536 -19.68 -3.20 6.12
N THR A 537 -20.28 -2.93 7.26
CA THR A 537 -21.72 -2.84 7.45
C THR A 537 -22.07 -1.49 8.07
N TRP A 538 -23.20 -0.91 7.68
CA TRP A 538 -23.67 0.35 8.26
C TRP A 538 -23.76 0.27 9.79
N PRO A 539 -23.31 1.28 10.56
CA PRO A 539 -22.85 2.60 10.10
C PRO A 539 -21.35 2.72 9.79
N PHE A 540 -20.61 1.64 9.71
CA PHE A 540 -19.18 1.68 9.43
C PHE A 540 -18.95 1.79 7.92
N LYS A 541 -18.12 2.76 7.49
CA LYS A 541 -17.72 2.96 6.10
C LYS A 541 -16.43 2.24 5.71
N GLY A 542 -15.82 1.51 6.65
CA GLY A 542 -14.57 0.81 6.45
C GLY A 542 -14.33 -0.27 7.49
N PHE A 543 -13.23 -0.99 7.35
CA PHE A 543 -12.85 -2.15 8.14
C PHE A 543 -11.68 -1.83 9.07
N ALA A 544 -11.86 -2.09 10.37
CA ALA A 544 -10.97 -1.65 11.45
C ALA A 544 -9.97 -2.73 11.89
N SER A 545 -9.32 -3.44 10.95
CA SER A 545 -8.36 -4.51 11.26
C SER A 545 -6.90 -4.07 11.26
N GLY A 546 -6.62 -2.83 10.93
CA GLY A 546 -5.27 -2.29 10.80
C GLY A 546 -4.49 -2.18 12.12
N ALA A 547 -3.17 -2.32 12.05
CA ALA A 547 -2.27 -1.90 13.13
C ALA A 547 -2.22 -0.36 13.26
N MET A 548 -2.55 0.35 12.20
CA MET A 548 -2.77 1.79 12.18
C MET A 548 -4.23 2.07 11.79
N ASP A 549 -4.78 3.16 12.28
CA ASP A 549 -6.09 3.64 11.83
C ASP A 549 -6.01 4.19 10.40
N ILE A 550 -7.16 4.52 9.80
CA ILE A 550 -7.24 4.97 8.42
C ILE A 550 -6.49 6.30 8.16
N THR A 551 -6.28 7.12 9.21
CA THR A 551 -5.47 8.35 9.13
C THR A 551 -3.97 8.09 9.23
N GLY A 552 -3.58 6.84 9.52
CA GLY A 552 -2.19 6.41 9.70
C GLY A 552 -1.62 6.65 11.09
N TYR A 553 -2.46 6.80 12.13
CA TYR A 553 -2.00 6.76 13.51
C TYR A 553 -1.86 5.32 14.00
N PRO A 554 -0.77 4.99 14.75
CA PRO A 554 -0.63 3.72 15.41
C PRO A 554 -1.78 3.42 16.39
N LYS A 555 -2.32 2.18 16.33
CA LYS A 555 -3.21 1.61 17.34
C LYS A 555 -2.42 0.76 18.34
N ASP A 556 -3.07 0.19 19.35
CA ASP A 556 -2.35 -0.62 20.35
C ASP A 556 -1.70 -1.86 19.75
N SER A 557 -2.33 -2.49 18.73
CA SER A 557 -1.75 -3.61 17.98
C SER A 557 -0.43 -3.27 17.27
N TYR A 558 -0.24 -2.02 16.85
CA TYR A 558 1.04 -1.56 16.31
C TYR A 558 2.19 -1.80 17.29
N TYR A 559 1.98 -1.50 18.55
CA TYR A 559 3.03 -1.65 19.59
C TYR A 559 3.28 -3.11 19.98
N LEU A 560 2.26 -3.99 19.86
CA LEU A 560 2.48 -5.44 19.94
C LEU A 560 3.46 -5.87 18.85
N TYR A 561 3.14 -5.60 17.58
CA TYR A 561 4.02 -5.96 16.47
C TYR A 561 5.39 -5.28 16.56
N GLN A 562 5.45 -4.03 17.00
CA GLN A 562 6.73 -3.32 17.21
C GLN A 562 7.60 -4.04 18.25
N SER A 563 7.02 -4.53 19.33
CA SER A 563 7.74 -5.29 20.36
C SER A 563 8.25 -6.64 19.85
N LEU A 564 7.56 -7.25 18.87
CA LEU A 564 7.93 -8.54 18.28
C LEU A 564 8.90 -8.41 17.09
N TRP A 565 8.86 -7.27 16.40
CA TRP A 565 9.51 -7.10 15.11
C TRP A 565 10.74 -6.21 15.14
N THR A 566 11.03 -5.54 16.27
CA THR A 566 12.21 -4.67 16.40
C THR A 566 13.07 -5.07 17.60
N ASP A 567 14.37 -4.74 17.51
CA ASP A 567 15.33 -4.93 18.62
C ASP A 567 15.45 -3.66 19.51
N ARG A 568 14.81 -2.57 19.12
CA ARG A 568 14.74 -1.34 19.93
C ARG A 568 13.89 -1.61 21.16
N PRO A 569 14.26 -1.10 22.35
CA PRO A 569 13.41 -1.22 23.53
C PRO A 569 12.02 -0.63 23.26
N VAL A 570 11.00 -1.41 23.49
CA VAL A 570 9.58 -1.06 23.36
C VAL A 570 8.89 -1.32 24.68
N LEU A 571 8.12 -0.36 25.14
CA LEU A 571 7.21 -0.50 26.28
C LEU A 571 5.99 0.39 26.04
N ARG A 572 4.85 -0.21 25.89
CA ARG A 572 3.57 0.48 25.71
C ARG A 572 2.60 0.01 26.76
N LEU A 573 2.04 0.94 27.52
CA LEU A 573 0.94 0.67 28.45
C LEU A 573 -0.39 0.94 27.74
N LEU A 574 -1.35 0.09 27.99
CA LEU A 574 -2.75 0.24 27.59
C LEU A 574 -3.67 -0.24 28.72
N PRO A 575 -4.92 0.35 28.81
CA PRO A 575 -5.51 1.42 28.03
C PRO A 575 -5.00 2.80 28.46
N HIS A 576 -5.66 3.87 27.95
CA HIS A 576 -5.56 5.19 28.55
C HIS A 576 -5.99 5.16 30.03
N TRP A 577 -5.62 6.22 30.79
CA TRP A 577 -5.92 6.25 32.24
C TRP A 577 -6.94 7.35 32.61
N ASN A 578 -8.03 7.48 31.76
CA ASN A 578 -9.16 8.37 31.98
C ASN A 578 -10.45 7.57 32.14
N TRP A 579 -10.83 7.25 33.37
CA TRP A 579 -12.02 6.45 33.71
C TRP A 579 -12.85 7.16 34.79
N PRO A 580 -13.48 8.33 34.47
CA PRO A 580 -14.24 9.09 35.45
C PRO A 580 -15.42 8.28 36.01
N GLY A 581 -15.58 8.34 37.34
CA GLY A 581 -16.62 7.59 38.04
C GLY A 581 -16.29 6.11 38.30
N ARG A 582 -15.09 5.61 37.96
CA ARG A 582 -14.66 4.22 38.13
C ARG A 582 -13.64 4.01 39.25
N GLN A 583 -13.50 4.96 40.16
CA GLN A 583 -12.54 4.88 41.24
C GLN A 583 -12.73 3.57 42.05
N GLY A 584 -11.65 2.84 42.27
CA GLY A 584 -11.64 1.55 42.94
C GLY A 584 -12.03 0.33 42.10
N GLN A 585 -12.62 0.52 40.92
CA GLN A 585 -12.90 -0.59 40.00
C GLN A 585 -11.60 -1.09 39.34
N VAL A 586 -11.52 -2.38 39.11
CA VAL A 586 -10.36 -2.98 38.43
C VAL A 586 -10.36 -2.65 36.95
N ILE A 587 -9.28 -2.00 36.48
CA ILE A 587 -8.98 -1.79 35.08
C ILE A 587 -7.79 -2.69 34.74
N PRO A 588 -7.93 -3.70 33.85
CA PRO A 588 -6.80 -4.49 33.38
C PRO A 588 -5.81 -3.62 32.62
N VAL A 589 -4.56 -3.56 33.07
CA VAL A 589 -3.47 -2.84 32.41
C VAL A 589 -2.58 -3.85 31.71
N LEU A 590 -2.35 -3.67 30.40
CA LEU A 590 -1.46 -4.49 29.61
C LEU A 590 -0.20 -3.71 29.24
N ALA A 591 0.91 -4.41 29.12
CA ALA A 591 2.17 -3.87 28.61
C ALA A 591 2.65 -4.69 27.41
N TYR A 592 2.73 -4.06 26.24
CA TYR A 592 3.45 -4.62 25.09
C TYR A 592 4.91 -4.20 25.16
N THR A 593 5.79 -5.17 25.19
CA THR A 593 7.21 -4.91 25.43
C THR A 593 8.10 -6.03 24.89
N ASN A 594 9.34 -5.68 24.55
CA ASN A 594 10.46 -6.59 24.36
C ASN A 594 11.50 -6.50 25.51
N CYS A 595 11.17 -5.79 26.59
CA CYS A 595 11.96 -5.80 27.81
C CYS A 595 11.74 -7.11 28.59
N ASN A 596 12.79 -7.65 29.20
CA ASN A 596 12.69 -8.92 29.93
C ASN A 596 11.91 -8.80 31.24
N ILE A 597 11.94 -7.64 31.87
CA ILE A 597 11.31 -7.35 33.16
C ILE A 597 10.60 -6.01 33.05
N VAL A 598 9.37 -5.93 33.56
CA VAL A 598 8.62 -4.67 33.66
C VAL A 598 8.09 -4.54 35.09
N GLU A 599 8.35 -3.39 35.69
CA GLU A 599 7.78 -2.98 36.97
C GLU A 599 6.75 -1.89 36.73
N LEU A 600 5.52 -2.10 37.21
CA LEU A 600 4.41 -1.13 37.07
C LEU A 600 4.22 -0.33 38.36
N PHE A 601 3.95 0.96 38.21
CA PHE A 601 3.68 1.87 39.31
C PHE A 601 2.37 2.63 39.08
N LEU A 602 1.60 2.84 40.15
CA LEU A 602 0.47 3.75 40.19
C LEU A 602 0.74 4.83 41.25
N ASN A 603 0.79 6.10 40.84
CA ASN A 603 1.05 7.24 41.72
C ASN A 603 2.32 7.07 42.59
N GLY A 604 3.38 6.48 42.01
CA GLY A 604 4.64 6.18 42.65
C GLY A 604 4.66 4.90 43.50
N ARG A 605 3.54 4.23 43.72
CA ARG A 605 3.45 2.96 44.44
C ARG A 605 3.68 1.81 43.47
N SER A 606 4.65 0.94 43.75
CA SER A 606 4.90 -0.27 42.93
C SER A 606 3.73 -1.25 43.01
N LEU A 607 3.31 -1.76 41.86
CA LEU A 607 2.33 -2.83 41.68
C LEU A 607 3.02 -4.18 41.37
N GLY A 608 4.34 -4.22 41.48
CA GLY A 608 5.17 -5.40 41.31
C GLY A 608 5.81 -5.54 39.94
N GLU A 609 6.84 -6.36 39.91
CA GLU A 609 7.54 -6.76 38.68
C GLU A 609 6.90 -7.98 38.05
N LYS A 610 6.92 -8.01 36.70
CA LYS A 610 6.60 -9.19 35.89
C LYS A 610 7.68 -9.42 34.85
N ARG A 611 7.87 -10.69 34.46
CA ARG A 611 8.89 -11.10 33.48
C ARG A 611 8.24 -11.62 32.21
N LEU A 612 8.78 -11.18 31.07
CA LEU A 612 8.42 -11.69 29.77
C LEU A 612 9.49 -12.68 29.31
N GLU A 613 9.10 -13.93 29.05
CA GLU A 613 9.99 -14.97 28.53
C GLU A 613 9.43 -15.42 27.16
N PHE A 614 10.10 -15.03 26.09
CA PHE A 614 9.79 -15.55 24.77
C PHE A 614 10.23 -17.03 24.71
N PRO A 615 9.40 -17.95 24.16
CA PRO A 615 9.78 -19.36 24.03
C PRO A 615 11.06 -19.50 23.20
N ALA A 616 12.00 -20.32 23.65
CA ALA A 616 13.19 -20.64 22.87
C ALA A 616 12.81 -21.55 21.69
N GLN A 617 13.57 -21.44 20.59
CA GLN A 617 13.40 -22.31 19.43
C GLN A 617 13.47 -23.80 19.84
N GLY A 618 12.54 -24.63 19.39
CA GLY A 618 12.44 -26.05 19.70
C GLY A 618 11.79 -26.42 21.05
N THR A 619 11.34 -25.43 21.81
CA THR A 619 10.62 -25.65 23.08
C THR A 619 9.10 -25.60 22.95
N ALA A 620 8.59 -25.10 21.83
CA ALA A 620 7.17 -25.12 21.55
C ALA A 620 6.79 -26.54 21.16
N GLY A 621 6.05 -27.21 22.00
CA GLY A 621 5.15 -28.24 21.52
C GLY A 621 4.19 -27.64 20.50
N GLY A 622 3.55 -28.47 19.70
CA GLY A 622 2.55 -27.99 18.73
C GLY A 622 1.52 -27.05 19.36
N TRP A 623 0.78 -26.38 18.53
CA TRP A 623 -0.23 -25.37 18.89
C TRP A 623 -1.13 -25.72 20.10
N ASN A 624 -1.44 -26.98 20.33
CA ASN A 624 -2.22 -27.48 21.49
C ASN A 624 -1.55 -27.28 22.84
N THR A 625 -0.30 -26.94 22.93
CA THR A 625 0.41 -26.75 24.18
C THR A 625 0.32 -25.34 24.74
N TYR A 626 -0.24 -24.42 23.99
CA TYR A 626 -0.55 -23.09 24.51
C TYR A 626 -1.84 -23.14 25.32
N ALA A 627 -1.73 -22.94 26.64
CA ALA A 627 -2.90 -22.71 27.47
C ALA A 627 -3.73 -21.57 26.91
N GLN A 628 -5.03 -21.67 26.94
CA GLN A 628 -5.91 -20.54 26.56
C GLN A 628 -5.53 -19.35 27.45
N PRO A 629 -5.13 -18.19 26.87
CA PRO A 629 -4.74 -17.06 27.68
C PRO A 629 -5.97 -16.51 28.40
N ILE A 630 -5.82 -16.37 29.69
CA ILE A 630 -6.72 -15.57 30.51
C ILE A 630 -6.14 -14.15 30.46
N VAL A 631 -6.92 -13.13 30.16
CA VAL A 631 -6.49 -11.72 30.08
C VAL A 631 -5.77 -11.24 31.35
N ARG A 632 -5.98 -11.93 32.42
CA ARG A 632 -5.46 -11.66 33.76
C ARG A 632 -4.14 -12.40 34.00
N ALA A 633 -3.02 -11.86 33.70
CA ALA A 633 -1.75 -12.35 34.26
C ALA A 633 -1.16 -13.64 33.68
N THR A 634 -1.01 -13.77 32.37
CA THR A 634 -0.20 -14.86 31.87
C THR A 634 1.19 -14.35 31.49
N THR A 635 2.22 -15.00 32.04
CA THR A 635 3.62 -14.82 31.66
C THR A 635 4.00 -15.63 30.42
N ASN A 636 3.07 -16.40 29.86
CA ASN A 636 3.29 -17.26 28.68
C ASN A 636 2.90 -16.61 27.36
N ASP A 637 2.24 -15.46 27.42
CA ASP A 637 1.84 -14.69 26.25
C ASP A 637 2.89 -13.61 25.94
N LEU A 638 2.76 -12.98 24.78
CA LEU A 638 3.70 -11.94 24.34
C LEU A 638 3.36 -10.56 24.92
N HIS A 639 2.59 -10.51 25.98
CA HIS A 639 2.28 -9.31 26.77
C HIS A 639 2.38 -9.57 28.27
N LEU A 640 2.44 -8.51 29.05
CA LEU A 640 2.30 -8.55 30.50
C LEU A 640 1.01 -7.84 30.92
N SER A 641 0.36 -8.26 31.99
CA SER A 641 -0.90 -7.67 32.46
C SER A 641 -0.95 -7.55 33.97
N TRP A 642 -1.65 -6.52 34.48
CA TRP A 642 -1.93 -6.26 35.90
C TRP A 642 -3.42 -5.93 36.06
N ASP A 643 -4.04 -6.44 37.12
CA ASP A 643 -5.37 -6.01 37.57
C ASP A 643 -5.20 -4.81 38.48
N VAL A 644 -5.50 -3.60 38.00
CA VAL A 644 -5.21 -2.34 38.71
C VAL A 644 -6.50 -1.66 39.16
N PRO A 645 -6.75 -1.49 40.48
CA PRO A 645 -7.83 -0.63 40.94
C PRO A 645 -7.61 0.80 40.46
N TYR A 646 -8.60 1.37 39.78
CA TYR A 646 -8.46 2.69 39.19
C TYR A 646 -8.38 3.78 40.26
N GLU A 647 -7.30 4.54 40.22
CA GLU A 647 -7.09 5.80 40.90
C GLU A 647 -6.62 6.83 39.86
N PRO A 648 -7.24 8.02 39.73
CA PRO A 648 -6.72 9.07 38.87
C PRO A 648 -5.26 9.39 39.21
N GLY A 649 -4.45 9.67 38.18
CA GLY A 649 -3.04 9.99 38.38
C GLY A 649 -2.15 9.44 37.30
N VAL A 650 -1.03 8.82 37.67
CA VAL A 650 0.06 8.40 36.78
C VAL A 650 0.29 6.91 36.88
N LEU A 651 0.04 6.21 35.78
CA LEU A 651 0.59 4.88 35.54
C LEU A 651 1.96 5.02 34.88
N ARG A 652 3.00 4.47 35.50
CA ARG A 652 4.37 4.44 34.99
C ARG A 652 4.88 3.02 34.99
N ALA A 653 5.52 2.61 33.90
CA ALA A 653 6.20 1.33 33.81
C ALA A 653 7.69 1.53 33.53
N VAL A 654 8.53 0.69 34.14
CA VAL A 654 9.98 0.65 33.93
C VAL A 654 10.35 -0.70 33.32
N GLY A 655 10.82 -0.66 32.07
CA GLY A 655 11.28 -1.84 31.33
C GLY A 655 12.78 -2.06 31.56
N LYS A 656 13.15 -3.27 31.99
CA LYS A 656 14.54 -3.63 32.32
C LYS A 656 15.01 -4.80 31.45
N ARG A 657 16.33 -4.87 31.18
CA ARG A 657 17.00 -6.04 30.60
C ARG A 657 17.13 -7.15 31.62
N ARG A 658 17.59 -8.32 31.18
CA ARG A 658 17.85 -9.48 32.07
C ARG A 658 18.81 -9.19 33.24
N ASP A 659 19.77 -8.30 33.00
CA ASP A 659 20.76 -7.86 34.00
C ASP A 659 20.20 -6.79 34.97
N GLY A 660 18.93 -6.42 34.85
CA GLY A 660 18.28 -5.43 35.70
C GLY A 660 18.47 -3.96 35.23
N THR A 661 19.28 -3.72 34.19
CA THR A 661 19.47 -2.35 33.68
C THR A 661 18.20 -1.82 33.02
N VAL A 662 17.86 -0.55 33.28
CA VAL A 662 16.70 0.11 32.65
C VAL A 662 16.94 0.25 31.16
N ALA A 663 15.99 -0.23 30.36
CA ALA A 663 16.02 -0.17 28.91
C ALA A 663 15.11 0.94 28.37
N CYS A 664 13.93 1.12 28.94
CA CYS A 664 12.97 2.17 28.60
C CYS A 664 11.93 2.37 29.70
N GLU A 665 11.18 3.45 29.59
CA GLU A 665 10.06 3.78 30.47
C GLU A 665 8.84 4.17 29.64
N ALA A 666 7.66 3.93 30.21
CA ALA A 666 6.39 4.38 29.63
C ALA A 666 5.51 4.99 30.72
N GLU A 667 4.72 5.96 30.33
CA GLU A 667 3.82 6.65 31.25
C GLU A 667 2.49 6.94 30.57
N VAL A 668 1.40 6.74 31.29
CA VAL A 668 0.04 7.12 30.92
C VAL A 668 -0.57 7.93 32.07
N ARG A 669 -1.12 9.10 31.78
CA ARG A 669 -1.66 10.01 32.79
C ARG A 669 -3.16 10.19 32.64
N THR A 670 -3.85 10.39 33.75
CA THR A 670 -5.20 10.91 33.73
C THR A 670 -5.17 12.37 33.29
N ALA A 671 -5.77 12.69 32.17
CA ALA A 671 -5.91 14.06 31.69
C ALA A 671 -7.06 14.79 32.42
N GLY A 672 -6.90 16.08 32.57
CA GLY A 672 -7.97 16.99 33.00
C GLY A 672 -8.94 17.33 31.85
N PRO A 673 -9.81 18.33 32.04
CA PRO A 673 -10.71 18.82 31.00
C PRO A 673 -9.94 19.33 29.76
N PRO A 674 -10.51 19.24 28.53
CA PRO A 674 -9.94 19.90 27.36
C PRO A 674 -9.65 21.38 27.58
N ALA A 675 -8.49 21.88 27.16
CA ALA A 675 -8.06 23.26 27.33
C ALA A 675 -7.40 23.87 26.10
N THR A 676 -6.62 23.12 25.35
CA THR A 676 -5.87 23.65 24.21
C THR A 676 -5.79 22.65 23.04
N ILE A 677 -5.57 23.16 21.84
CA ILE A 677 -5.27 22.37 20.66
C ILE A 677 -3.76 22.34 20.46
N ARG A 678 -3.19 21.15 20.28
CA ARG A 678 -1.84 21.00 19.74
C ARG A 678 -1.94 20.68 18.25
N LEU A 679 -1.31 21.50 17.40
CA LEU A 679 -1.22 21.28 15.97
C LEU A 679 0.25 21.01 15.62
N SER A 680 0.52 19.98 14.84
CA SER A 680 1.88 19.61 14.39
C SER A 680 1.87 19.18 12.93
N ALA A 681 2.88 19.59 12.16
CA ALA A 681 3.09 19.10 10.79
C ALA A 681 4.04 17.90 10.80
N ASP A 682 3.86 16.97 9.87
CA ASP A 682 4.75 15.82 9.69
C ASP A 682 6.14 16.22 9.21
N ARG A 683 6.28 17.39 8.60
CA ARG A 683 7.54 17.98 8.12
C ARG A 683 7.43 19.50 8.01
N ASP A 684 8.57 20.16 8.00
CA ASP A 684 8.70 21.62 7.94
C ASP A 684 8.71 22.19 6.52
N THR A 685 8.89 21.33 5.51
CA THR A 685 9.00 21.70 4.10
C THR A 685 8.28 20.71 3.20
N ILE A 686 7.46 21.24 2.26
CA ILE A 686 6.85 20.50 1.14
C ILE A 686 7.19 21.20 -0.17
N THR A 687 6.85 20.55 -1.28
CA THR A 687 7.04 21.11 -2.63
C THR A 687 5.69 21.47 -3.27
N THR A 688 5.74 22.20 -4.39
CA THR A 688 4.55 22.48 -5.21
C THR A 688 4.15 21.30 -6.10
N HIS A 689 4.81 20.13 -5.95
CA HIS A 689 4.43 18.94 -6.72
C HIS A 689 3.07 18.41 -6.25
N PRO A 690 2.14 18.04 -7.15
CA PRO A 690 0.80 17.57 -6.77
C PRO A 690 0.81 16.34 -5.84
N GLY A 691 1.79 15.45 -5.99
CA GLY A 691 2.01 14.27 -5.12
C GLY A 691 2.63 14.60 -3.77
N ASP A 692 2.86 15.88 -3.43
CA ASP A 692 3.48 16.30 -2.19
C ASP A 692 2.51 17.15 -1.36
N VAL A 693 2.13 16.65 -0.17
CA VAL A 693 1.18 17.30 0.73
C VAL A 693 1.73 17.35 2.16
N ALA A 694 1.29 18.33 2.93
CA ALA A 694 1.55 18.40 4.37
C ALA A 694 0.43 17.70 5.15
N LEU A 695 0.80 16.91 6.14
CA LEU A 695 -0.08 16.21 7.05
C LEU A 695 -0.02 16.89 8.42
N PHE A 696 -1.10 17.55 8.80
CA PHE A 696 -1.20 18.24 10.08
C PHE A 696 -2.00 17.41 11.08
N ARG A 697 -1.33 16.96 12.12
CA ARG A 697 -1.98 16.31 13.27
C ARG A 697 -2.54 17.35 14.20
N PHE A 698 -3.76 17.16 14.66
CA PHE A 698 -4.28 17.92 15.79
C PHE A 698 -4.62 16.99 16.95
N GLU A 699 -4.38 17.47 18.15
CA GLU A 699 -4.65 16.77 19.41
C GLU A 699 -5.28 17.73 20.40
N ILE A 700 -6.25 17.26 21.16
CA ILE A 700 -6.86 18.01 22.24
C ILE A 700 -6.14 17.69 23.54
N LEU A 701 -5.63 18.71 24.19
CA LEU A 701 -4.86 18.58 25.42
C LEU A 701 -5.59 19.29 26.58
N ASP A 702 -5.30 18.84 27.79
CA ASP A 702 -5.67 19.55 29.01
C ASP A 702 -4.69 20.71 29.28
N SER A 703 -4.92 21.45 30.37
CA SER A 703 -4.06 22.59 30.81
C SER A 703 -2.64 22.17 31.21
N ALA A 704 -2.40 20.88 31.48
CA ALA A 704 -1.07 20.34 31.80
C ALA A 704 -0.36 19.78 30.53
N GLY A 705 -0.98 19.88 29.35
CA GLY A 705 -0.43 19.38 28.08
C GLY A 705 -0.60 17.87 27.88
N VAL A 706 -1.44 17.21 28.67
CA VAL A 706 -1.78 15.78 28.53
C VAL A 706 -2.92 15.63 27.52
N MET A 707 -2.76 14.71 26.56
CA MET A 707 -3.81 14.43 25.58
C MET A 707 -5.06 13.87 26.27
N VAL A 708 -6.22 14.42 25.93
CA VAL A 708 -7.52 14.01 26.48
C VAL A 708 -8.13 12.92 25.57
N PRO A 709 -7.99 11.63 25.92
CA PRO A 709 -8.36 10.53 25.01
C PRO A 709 -9.87 10.37 24.79
N THR A 710 -10.68 11.10 25.54
CA THR A 710 -12.14 11.11 25.44
C THR A 710 -12.69 12.36 24.76
N ALA A 711 -11.82 13.29 24.31
CA ALA A 711 -12.25 14.54 23.70
C ALA A 711 -12.86 14.31 22.31
N THR A 712 -13.97 15.00 22.05
CA THR A 712 -14.73 14.96 20.79
C THR A 712 -15.03 16.36 20.25
N ASP A 713 -14.26 17.37 20.66
CA ASP A 713 -14.45 18.78 20.32
C ASP A 713 -14.48 19.00 18.81
N LEU A 714 -15.36 19.90 18.34
CA LEU A 714 -15.41 20.31 16.94
C LEU A 714 -14.35 21.35 16.63
N VAL A 715 -13.30 20.92 15.93
CA VAL A 715 -12.19 21.77 15.51
C VAL A 715 -12.44 22.35 14.13
N ARG A 716 -12.27 23.68 13.99
CA ARG A 716 -12.35 24.45 12.74
C ARG A 716 -10.96 24.75 12.24
N PHE A 717 -10.76 24.67 10.93
CA PHE A 717 -9.47 24.84 10.26
C PHE A 717 -9.54 25.94 9.20
N GLU A 718 -8.48 26.73 9.11
CA GLU A 718 -8.24 27.71 8.07
C GLU A 718 -6.83 27.58 7.52
N ALA A 719 -6.71 27.40 6.21
CA ALA A 719 -5.41 27.30 5.54
C ALA A 719 -5.10 28.57 4.74
N THR A 720 -3.90 29.12 4.93
CA THR A 720 -3.38 30.24 4.15
C THR A 720 -2.15 29.79 3.36
N GLY A 721 -2.08 30.13 2.07
CA GLY A 721 -0.99 29.67 1.19
C GLY A 721 -1.13 28.24 0.69
N GLY A 722 -2.25 27.57 0.99
CA GLY A 722 -2.57 26.22 0.56
C GLY A 722 -4.07 25.94 0.57
N ARG A 723 -4.44 24.69 0.27
CA ARG A 723 -5.83 24.21 0.22
C ARG A 723 -5.96 22.93 1.04
N ILE A 724 -6.93 22.87 1.95
CA ILE A 724 -7.31 21.65 2.66
C ILE A 724 -7.91 20.69 1.62
N LEU A 725 -7.30 19.51 1.51
CA LEU A 725 -7.76 18.42 0.64
C LEU A 725 -8.77 17.54 1.36
N ALA A 726 -8.48 17.21 2.63
CA ALA A 726 -9.33 16.40 3.46
C ALA A 726 -9.09 16.67 4.95
N LEU A 727 -10.15 16.49 5.75
CA LEU A 727 -10.11 16.37 7.20
C LEU A 727 -10.61 14.99 7.60
N ASP A 728 -9.84 14.26 8.38
CA ASP A 728 -10.18 12.92 8.85
C ASP A 728 -9.89 12.80 10.35
N ASN A 729 -10.63 11.97 11.06
CA ASN A 729 -10.41 11.74 12.49
C ASN A 729 -10.20 10.25 12.85
N GLY A 730 -10.25 9.37 11.85
CA GLY A 730 -10.10 7.94 12.05
C GLY A 730 -11.38 7.21 12.51
N ASP A 731 -12.49 7.90 12.81
CA ASP A 731 -13.75 7.24 13.12
C ASP A 731 -14.44 6.76 11.83
N LEU A 732 -14.48 5.46 11.64
CA LEU A 732 -15.14 4.85 10.50
C LEU A 732 -16.67 5.01 10.51
N ARG A 733 -17.26 5.55 11.59
CA ARG A 733 -18.70 5.88 11.71
C ARG A 733 -18.99 7.36 11.47
N ASP A 734 -17.95 8.19 11.34
CA ASP A 734 -18.13 9.62 11.04
C ASP A 734 -18.43 9.79 9.55
N HIS A 735 -19.67 10.12 9.21
CA HIS A 735 -20.14 10.35 7.84
C HIS A 735 -20.06 11.82 7.40
N ALA A 736 -19.47 12.71 8.20
CA ALA A 736 -19.27 14.11 7.78
C ALA A 736 -18.35 14.15 6.53
N PRO A 737 -18.59 15.07 5.58
CA PRO A 737 -17.81 15.18 4.37
C PRO A 737 -16.31 15.38 4.71
N TYR A 738 -15.43 14.64 4.02
CA TYR A 738 -13.99 14.82 4.20
C TYR A 738 -13.49 16.18 3.72
N ARG A 739 -14.11 16.72 2.66
CA ARG A 739 -13.86 18.08 2.15
C ARG A 739 -14.68 19.08 2.96
N SER A 740 -14.14 19.49 4.08
CA SER A 740 -14.77 20.38 5.05
C SER A 740 -13.73 21.36 5.62
N ASP A 741 -14.20 22.40 6.31
CA ASP A 741 -13.39 23.30 7.13
C ASP A 741 -13.38 22.92 8.62
N ARG A 742 -14.08 21.83 9.00
CA ARG A 742 -14.21 21.41 10.38
C ARG A 742 -14.32 19.90 10.53
N ARG A 743 -13.84 19.39 11.66
CA ARG A 743 -13.89 17.96 12.00
C ARG A 743 -13.97 17.79 13.51
N HIS A 744 -14.80 16.87 13.99
CA HIS A 744 -14.74 16.44 15.38
C HIS A 744 -13.44 15.71 15.66
N ALA A 745 -12.85 15.95 16.83
CA ALA A 745 -11.82 15.08 17.34
C ALA A 745 -12.41 13.69 17.63
N PHE A 746 -11.60 12.67 17.44
CA PHE A 746 -11.91 11.30 17.78
C PHE A 746 -10.77 10.71 18.61
N ASN A 747 -11.09 10.25 19.84
CA ASN A 747 -10.06 9.93 20.82
C ASN A 747 -9.05 11.08 21.03
N GLY A 748 -9.56 12.32 21.05
CA GLY A 748 -8.75 13.51 21.24
C GLY A 748 -7.88 13.95 20.08
N ARG A 749 -8.05 13.40 18.87
CA ARG A 749 -7.15 13.67 17.74
C ARG A 749 -7.82 13.61 16.37
N GLY A 750 -7.05 13.98 15.34
CA GLY A 750 -7.39 13.85 13.94
C GLY A 750 -6.32 14.42 13.02
N LEU A 751 -6.63 14.52 11.74
CA LEU A 751 -5.70 14.83 10.67
C LEU A 751 -6.31 15.84 9.69
N ALA A 752 -5.52 16.85 9.31
CA ALA A 752 -5.78 17.72 8.17
C ALA A 752 -4.70 17.51 7.10
N ILE A 753 -5.12 17.33 5.85
CA ILE A 753 -4.24 17.12 4.70
C ILE A 753 -4.32 18.36 3.81
N VAL A 754 -3.18 19.00 3.57
CA VAL A 754 -3.13 20.30 2.89
C VAL A 754 -2.09 20.29 1.78
N SER A 755 -2.49 20.75 0.59
CA SER A 755 -1.60 20.95 -0.57
C SER A 755 -1.29 22.42 -0.79
N ALA A 756 -0.19 22.71 -1.50
CA ALA A 756 0.17 24.07 -1.90
C ALA A 756 0.65 24.11 -3.37
N ALA A 757 0.05 25.01 -4.15
CA ALA A 757 0.37 25.15 -5.59
C ALA A 757 1.45 26.20 -5.88
N ARG A 758 1.87 27.03 -4.91
CA ARG A 758 2.85 28.11 -5.07
C ARG A 758 3.90 28.06 -3.97
N PRO A 759 5.18 28.36 -4.28
CA PRO A 759 6.21 28.54 -3.27
C PRO A 759 5.84 29.66 -2.28
N GLY A 760 6.23 29.49 -1.02
CA GLY A 760 5.95 30.45 0.05
C GLY A 760 5.78 29.80 1.40
N LEU A 761 4.89 30.34 2.21
CA LEU A 761 4.55 29.82 3.53
C LEU A 761 3.11 29.29 3.50
N LEU A 762 2.95 28.03 3.79
CA LEU A 762 1.67 27.40 4.09
C LEU A 762 1.44 27.47 5.60
N ARG A 763 0.32 28.06 6.03
CA ARG A 763 -0.06 28.11 7.44
C ARG A 763 -1.42 27.45 7.61
N LEU A 764 -1.54 26.61 8.63
CA LEU A 764 -2.80 26.03 9.08
C LEU A 764 -3.10 26.56 10.48
N ASN A 765 -4.29 27.11 10.67
CA ASN A 765 -4.86 27.52 11.94
C ASN A 765 -5.93 26.51 12.35
N ALA A 766 -5.99 26.19 13.64
CA ALA A 766 -7.01 25.32 14.25
C ALA A 766 -7.61 26.01 15.46
N SER A 767 -8.95 25.98 15.58
CA SER A 767 -9.71 26.58 16.68
C SER A 767 -10.92 25.74 17.06
N ALA A 768 -11.30 25.76 18.33
CA ALA A 768 -12.51 25.14 18.85
C ALA A 768 -13.07 25.98 20.00
N ASP A 769 -14.40 25.88 20.23
CA ASP A 769 -15.06 26.67 21.26
C ASP A 769 -14.54 26.26 22.66
N GLY A 770 -14.06 27.23 23.42
CA GLY A 770 -13.53 27.03 24.78
C GLY A 770 -12.09 26.50 24.86
N LEU A 771 -11.41 26.27 23.71
CA LEU A 771 -10.01 25.83 23.67
C LEU A 771 -9.07 26.92 23.16
N GLU A 772 -7.84 26.93 23.66
CA GLU A 772 -6.79 27.78 23.10
C GLU A 772 -6.46 27.32 21.65
N PRO A 773 -6.47 28.25 20.67
CA PRO A 773 -6.21 27.92 19.28
C PRO A 773 -4.73 27.62 19.02
N ALA A 774 -4.47 26.90 17.91
CA ALA A 774 -3.12 26.58 17.47
C ALA A 774 -2.87 27.01 16.03
N SER A 775 -1.62 27.27 15.69
CA SER A 775 -1.17 27.59 14.34
C SER A 775 0.19 26.95 14.05
N VAL A 776 0.34 26.35 12.87
CA VAL A 776 1.62 25.79 12.39
C VAL A 776 1.86 26.20 10.96
N SER A 777 3.12 26.45 10.62
CA SER A 777 3.54 26.84 9.27
C SER A 777 4.54 25.85 8.68
N VAL A 778 4.40 25.58 7.37
CA VAL A 778 5.28 24.72 6.57
C VAL A 778 5.80 25.54 5.40
N ARG A 779 7.09 25.42 5.09
CA ARG A 779 7.69 26.08 3.95
C ARG A 779 7.35 25.33 2.67
N VAL A 780 6.95 26.06 1.64
CA VAL A 780 6.68 25.50 0.30
C VAL A 780 7.78 25.94 -0.65
N ILE A 781 8.48 24.98 -1.27
CA ILE A 781 9.50 25.24 -2.29
C ILE A 781 9.01 24.73 -3.65
N ARG A 782 9.67 25.18 -4.73
CA ARG A 782 9.33 24.67 -6.07
C ARG A 782 9.69 23.18 -6.14
N GLY A 783 8.73 22.33 -6.53
CA GLY A 783 8.94 20.92 -6.82
C GLY A 783 9.64 20.72 -8.15
N ALA A 784 10.55 19.73 -8.22
CA ALA A 784 11.00 19.16 -9.48
C ALA A 784 10.07 17.99 -9.85
N GLY A 785 9.63 17.92 -11.09
CA GLY A 785 8.79 16.86 -11.61
C GLY A 785 8.91 16.79 -13.14
N PRO A 786 8.36 15.76 -13.79
CA PRO A 786 8.30 15.70 -15.23
C PRO A 786 7.58 16.93 -15.78
N GLU A 787 7.95 17.36 -16.99
CA GLU A 787 7.34 18.52 -17.61
C GLU A 787 5.84 18.29 -17.81
N ALA A 788 5.02 19.15 -17.20
CA ALA A 788 3.58 19.06 -17.32
C ALA A 788 3.13 19.53 -18.71
N VAL A 789 2.23 18.77 -19.35
CA VAL A 789 1.50 19.22 -20.54
C VAL A 789 0.24 19.95 -20.05
N PRO A 790 0.23 21.30 -20.05
CA PRO A 790 -0.92 22.06 -19.58
C PRO A 790 -2.12 21.89 -20.53
N GLY A 791 -3.32 22.03 -20.01
CA GLY A 791 -4.51 22.21 -20.83
C GLY A 791 -4.40 23.49 -21.66
N ASP A 792 -4.91 23.48 -22.92
CA ASP A 792 -5.01 24.68 -23.74
C ASP A 792 -6.14 25.56 -23.18
N GLU A 793 -5.78 26.66 -22.55
CA GLU A 793 -6.75 27.62 -22.00
C GLU A 793 -7.37 28.46 -23.12
N GLY A 794 -7.73 28.03 -24.26
CA GLY A 794 -8.37 28.80 -25.30
C GLY A 794 -8.27 30.37 -25.21
N PRO A 795 -8.48 31.16 -26.18
CA PRO A 795 -8.37 32.61 -26.04
C PRO A 795 -9.33 33.07 -24.92
N LYS A 796 -8.78 33.61 -23.82
CA LYS A 796 -9.58 34.27 -22.79
C LYS A 796 -10.39 35.36 -23.50
N GLY A 797 -11.71 35.12 -23.62
CA GLY A 797 -12.59 36.11 -24.18
C GLY A 797 -12.34 37.48 -23.50
N LYS A 798 -12.07 38.48 -24.30
CA LYS A 798 -11.92 39.85 -23.83
C LYS A 798 -13.26 40.38 -23.33
#